data_11915dd3c942c78091a0dc949b17888a
#
_entry.id   11915dd3c942c78091a0dc949b17888a
#
_cell.length_a   1.000
_cell.length_b   1.000
_cell.length_c   1.000
_cell.angle_alpha   90.00
_cell.angle_beta   90.00
_cell.angle_gamma   90.00
#
_symmetry.space_group_name_H-M   'P 1'
#
loop_
_entity.id
_entity.type
_entity.pdbx_description
1 polymer ?
#
loop_
_entity_poly.entity_id
_entity_poly.type
_entity_poly.pdbx_seq_one_letter_code
_entity_poly.pdbx_strand_id
1 'polypeptide(L)'
;MAFMIGTSQTFQMVRNAVRIEDIIGEHIALKPVGKELLGLCPFHDDRRPSMHVSPQKQIYKCFVCAAGGDVFKFVQNYHKMTPGESLRYLAQRAGIKLPELNANPRRQEEATIRQKLLEANAWAMSYFERNWQTGEAAPARKYLEDRGLTDETIEQFHIGYAGEKWTGFSDAAVRAGLPLDVLVGAGLVKKRSDGSPFDIFRSRIIFPIIDRFDKVVAFGGRIVPRADGAAADEGPKYLNSAETPVFYKREAMYGLNAARQDIINSKVAVVVEGYMDVIACHQAGAKNVVATLGTSLTVEHARALRYLAPAAVLIFDSDDAGRRAAERALDVFIREPLDVRIAAVPDGKDPCDYCMAHGGAAFKEVVAQGRDALEHQWSLLGGRMTAAASMHERQAAANRLLELVAAALDSGSIDPVRRGLLIARLAGLSGMGREDIVAQLERIRSRPTRGGGAMEDDSEEPQQASAASAYTNIPISAARISAERWALGCLLTDPRLYASVREDMAAGLFMPHGLRALAHAVIEYLDNAADVTECSMADFLGCLDDQRLVNEALDAQADAEKGERVGDKLLDALRWLSAHRHEVPQSAADELAALVEPASETAADSSEGGTPSLDQIRLPLAKKDARHILGPRPPRR
;
A
#
# COMPACT_ATOMS: atom_id res chain seq x y z
N MET A 1 20.04 18.09 14.24
CA MET A 1 19.43 18.82 15.38
C MET A 1 18.28 19.75 14.93
N ALA A 2 18.43 20.54 13.89
CA ALA A 2 17.35 21.40 13.38
C ALA A 2 16.09 20.63 12.92
N PHE A 3 16.23 19.45 12.32
CA PHE A 3 15.13 18.60 11.87
C PHE A 3 14.33 18.00 13.03
N MET A 4 14.97 17.47 14.07
CA MET A 4 14.29 17.00 15.29
C MET A 4 13.60 18.15 16.02
N ILE A 5 14.20 19.35 16.05
CA ILE A 5 13.61 20.54 16.66
C ILE A 5 12.34 20.95 15.90
N GLY A 6 12.36 20.96 14.56
CA GLY A 6 11.19 21.32 13.75
C GLY A 6 10.02 20.33 13.90
N THR A 7 10.29 19.03 13.94
CA THR A 7 9.27 18.00 14.12
C THR A 7 8.67 18.06 15.54
N SER A 8 9.52 18.18 16.56
CA SER A 8 9.08 18.33 17.94
C SER A 8 8.25 19.60 18.14
N GLN A 9 8.66 20.73 17.57
CA GLN A 9 7.91 21.98 17.62
C GLN A 9 6.55 21.88 16.91
N THR A 10 6.48 21.17 15.78
CA THR A 10 5.23 20.96 15.05
C THR A 10 4.24 20.13 15.85
N PHE A 11 4.70 19.04 16.48
CA PHE A 11 3.86 18.25 17.39
C PHE A 11 3.39 19.09 18.59
N GLN A 12 4.26 19.91 19.18
CA GLN A 12 3.89 20.83 20.25
C GLN A 12 2.85 21.85 19.81
N MET A 13 3.03 22.46 18.65
CA MET A 13 2.10 23.45 18.10
C MET A 13 0.71 22.85 17.89
N VAL A 14 0.61 21.66 17.30
CA VAL A 14 -0.66 20.97 17.11
C VAL A 14 -1.26 20.53 18.43
N ARG A 15 -0.44 20.00 19.35
CA ARG A 15 -0.89 19.61 20.71
C ARG A 15 -1.52 20.78 21.46
N ASN A 16 -0.93 21.97 21.38
CA ASN A 16 -1.43 23.16 22.07
C ASN A 16 -2.71 23.74 21.43
N ALA A 17 -2.98 23.39 20.18
CA ALA A 17 -4.14 23.90 19.44
C ALA A 17 -5.39 23.00 19.54
N VAL A 18 -5.24 21.74 19.97
CA VAL A 18 -6.35 20.79 20.14
C VAL A 18 -6.52 20.44 21.61
N ARG A 19 -7.75 20.31 22.06
CA ARG A 19 -8.06 19.87 23.41
C ARG A 19 -8.43 18.39 23.38
N ILE A 20 -7.78 17.61 24.25
CA ILE A 20 -7.99 16.16 24.30
C ILE A 20 -9.43 15.79 24.59
N GLU A 21 -10.10 16.53 25.45
CA GLU A 21 -11.51 16.31 25.80
C GLU A 21 -12.46 16.52 24.62
N ASP A 22 -12.16 17.45 23.71
CA ASP A 22 -12.97 17.70 22.52
C ASP A 22 -12.80 16.54 21.53
N ILE A 23 -11.56 16.13 21.27
CA ILE A 23 -11.26 15.01 20.35
C ILE A 23 -11.82 13.69 20.88
N ILE A 24 -11.67 13.38 22.16
CA ILE A 24 -12.22 12.16 22.75
C ILE A 24 -13.75 12.23 22.81
N GLY A 25 -14.31 13.39 23.14
CA GLY A 25 -15.75 13.61 23.24
C GLY A 25 -16.53 13.40 21.94
N GLU A 26 -15.87 13.51 20.79
CA GLU A 26 -16.46 13.16 19.48
C GLU A 26 -16.73 11.65 19.32
N HIS A 27 -16.02 10.82 20.09
CA HIS A 27 -16.05 9.36 19.91
C HIS A 27 -16.72 8.64 21.08
N ILE A 28 -16.66 9.21 22.28
CA ILE A 28 -17.26 8.62 23.48
C ILE A 28 -17.94 9.70 24.34
N ALA A 29 -19.04 9.33 25.00
CA ALA A 29 -19.69 10.23 25.94
C ALA A 29 -18.85 10.41 27.19
N LEU A 30 -18.40 11.63 27.47
CA LEU A 30 -17.63 12.01 28.65
C LEU A 30 -18.54 12.66 29.68
N LYS A 31 -18.44 12.24 30.94
CA LYS A 31 -19.16 12.82 32.10
C LYS A 31 -18.17 13.42 33.06
N PRO A 32 -18.41 14.63 33.57
CA PRO A 32 -17.53 15.26 34.56
C PRO A 32 -17.54 14.51 35.91
N VAL A 33 -16.34 14.22 36.41
CA VAL A 33 -16.13 13.61 37.74
C VAL A 33 -15.00 14.39 38.45
N GLY A 34 -15.35 15.32 39.28
CA GLY A 34 -14.41 16.24 39.94
C GLY A 34 -13.70 17.13 38.91
N LYS A 35 -12.35 17.00 38.81
CA LYS A 35 -11.52 17.76 37.85
C LYS A 35 -11.25 17.00 36.53
N GLU A 36 -11.75 15.81 36.42
CA GLU A 36 -11.55 14.93 35.27
C GLU A 36 -12.87 14.61 34.58
N LEU A 37 -12.78 14.04 33.40
CA LEU A 37 -13.92 13.51 32.67
C LEU A 37 -13.79 11.98 32.64
N LEU A 38 -14.92 11.27 32.73
CA LEU A 38 -14.98 9.82 32.78
C LEU A 38 -15.89 9.31 31.67
N GLY A 39 -15.43 8.32 30.92
CA GLY A 39 -16.18 7.67 29.84
C GLY A 39 -15.91 6.17 29.74
N LEU A 40 -16.69 5.50 28.89
CA LEU A 40 -16.42 4.10 28.53
C LEU A 40 -15.15 4.03 27.66
N CYS A 41 -14.26 3.10 27.98
CA CYS A 41 -13.03 2.94 27.23
C CYS A 41 -13.29 2.27 25.87
N PRO A 42 -12.89 2.88 24.74
CA PRO A 42 -13.10 2.30 23.42
C PRO A 42 -12.07 1.23 23.04
N PHE A 43 -11.10 0.96 23.94
CA PHE A 43 -9.98 0.05 23.67
C PHE A 43 -10.17 -1.36 24.23
N HIS A 44 -11.26 -1.61 25.00
CA HIS A 44 -11.65 -2.94 25.49
C HIS A 44 -13.18 -2.99 25.65
N ASP A 45 -13.75 -4.16 25.86
CA ASP A 45 -15.20 -4.32 26.15
C ASP A 45 -15.48 -3.75 27.55
N ASP A 46 -15.85 -2.45 27.58
CA ASP A 46 -16.07 -1.69 28.80
C ASP A 46 -17.57 -1.48 29.05
N ARG A 47 -18.06 -2.05 30.13
CA ARG A 47 -19.46 -1.90 30.56
C ARG A 47 -19.66 -0.91 31.71
N ARG A 48 -18.56 -0.44 32.29
CA ARG A 48 -18.55 0.58 33.35
C ARG A 48 -17.47 1.58 33.04
N PRO A 49 -17.77 2.90 33.02
CA PRO A 49 -16.80 3.91 32.68
C PRO A 49 -15.47 3.73 33.42
N SER A 50 -14.38 3.57 32.70
CA SER A 50 -13.04 3.28 33.22
C SER A 50 -11.94 4.14 32.60
N MET A 51 -12.28 4.94 31.57
CA MET A 51 -11.33 5.88 30.97
C MET A 51 -11.48 7.25 31.60
N HIS A 52 -10.43 7.71 32.26
CA HIS A 52 -10.27 9.03 32.79
C HIS A 52 -9.59 9.93 31.77
N VAL A 53 -10.11 11.12 31.55
CA VAL A 53 -9.53 12.17 30.69
C VAL A 53 -9.28 13.39 31.55
N SER A 54 -8.03 13.86 31.59
CA SER A 54 -7.63 15.04 32.34
C SER A 54 -7.47 16.26 31.44
N PRO A 55 -8.42 17.22 31.41
CA PRO A 55 -8.29 18.43 30.60
C PRO A 55 -7.10 19.30 31.03
N GLN A 56 -6.73 19.26 32.31
CA GLN A 56 -5.59 20.05 32.81
C GLN A 56 -4.24 19.49 32.37
N LYS A 57 -4.10 18.17 32.33
CA LYS A 57 -2.86 17.49 31.94
C LYS A 57 -2.81 17.14 30.43
N GLN A 58 -3.92 17.28 29.73
CA GLN A 58 -4.08 16.90 28.33
C GLN A 58 -3.68 15.44 28.07
N ILE A 59 -4.11 14.53 28.98
CA ILE A 59 -3.87 13.07 28.88
C ILE A 59 -5.15 12.30 29.19
N TYR A 60 -5.19 11.06 28.71
CA TYR A 60 -6.19 10.07 29.10
C TYR A 60 -5.52 8.83 29.68
N LYS A 61 -6.25 8.10 30.53
CA LYS A 61 -5.82 6.80 31.07
C LYS A 61 -7.03 5.92 31.38
N CYS A 62 -7.02 4.70 30.88
CA CYS A 62 -7.93 3.64 31.31
C CYS A 62 -7.26 2.82 32.42
N PHE A 63 -7.96 2.65 33.55
CA PHE A 63 -7.42 1.89 34.67
C PHE A 63 -7.67 0.37 34.56
N VAL A 64 -8.44 -0.08 33.55
CA VAL A 64 -8.71 -1.50 33.29
C VAL A 64 -7.72 -2.08 32.27
N CYS A 65 -7.61 -1.48 31.08
CA CYS A 65 -6.73 -2.01 30.01
C CYS A 65 -5.38 -1.28 29.92
N ALA A 66 -5.10 -0.35 30.84
CA ALA A 66 -3.89 0.47 30.88
C ALA A 66 -3.64 1.35 29.63
N ALA A 67 -4.59 1.44 28.68
CA ALA A 67 -4.48 2.37 27.56
C ALA A 67 -4.39 3.81 28.07
N GLY A 68 -3.41 4.57 27.60
CA GLY A 68 -3.18 5.94 28.05
C GLY A 68 -2.22 6.69 27.14
N GLY A 69 -2.21 8.02 27.29
CA GLY A 69 -1.34 8.91 26.56
C GLY A 69 -1.95 10.29 26.34
N ASP A 70 -1.40 11.03 25.39
CA ASP A 70 -1.90 12.33 24.94
C ASP A 70 -2.92 12.19 23.79
N VAL A 71 -3.34 13.30 23.21
CA VAL A 71 -4.30 13.34 22.10
C VAL A 71 -3.79 12.60 20.86
N PHE A 72 -2.48 12.66 20.57
CA PHE A 72 -1.90 11.91 19.46
C PHE A 72 -2.01 10.41 19.68
N LYS A 73 -1.67 9.96 20.89
CA LYS A 73 -1.74 8.55 21.25
C LYS A 73 -3.17 8.01 21.23
N PHE A 74 -4.14 8.84 21.65
CA PHE A 74 -5.56 8.49 21.54
C PHE A 74 -5.95 8.27 20.08
N VAL A 75 -5.67 9.25 19.20
CA VAL A 75 -5.98 9.18 17.76
C VAL A 75 -5.27 8.00 17.09
N GLN A 76 -3.99 7.77 17.41
CA GLN A 76 -3.24 6.60 16.90
C GLN A 76 -3.91 5.29 17.29
N ASN A 77 -4.28 5.13 18.54
CA ASN A 77 -4.88 3.90 19.06
C ASN A 77 -6.30 3.70 18.55
N TYR A 78 -7.11 4.76 18.54
CA TYR A 78 -8.53 4.72 18.16
C TYR A 78 -8.69 4.55 16.64
N HIS A 79 -8.00 5.38 15.89
CA HIS A 79 -8.04 5.35 14.42
C HIS A 79 -6.98 4.45 13.78
N LYS A 80 -6.14 3.74 14.56
CA LYS A 80 -5.05 2.91 14.04
C LYS A 80 -4.16 3.66 13.04
N MET A 81 -3.83 4.89 13.40
CA MET A 81 -2.98 5.78 12.60
C MET A 81 -1.51 5.67 13.03
N THR A 82 -0.61 5.92 12.08
CA THR A 82 0.81 6.16 12.39
C THR A 82 1.00 7.54 13.05
N PRO A 83 2.13 7.81 13.71
CA PRO A 83 2.40 9.12 14.30
C PRO A 83 2.30 10.28 13.29
N GLY A 84 2.83 10.10 12.06
CA GLY A 84 2.75 11.12 11.02
C GLY A 84 1.32 11.37 10.52
N GLU A 85 0.49 10.33 10.45
CA GLU A 85 -0.93 10.44 10.10
C GLU A 85 -1.72 11.14 11.19
N SER A 86 -1.48 10.82 12.46
CA SER A 86 -2.14 11.48 13.58
C SER A 86 -1.79 12.98 13.65
N LEU A 87 -0.54 13.34 13.31
CA LEU A 87 -0.14 14.73 13.21
C LEU A 87 -0.92 15.49 12.13
N ARG A 88 -1.02 14.92 10.93
CA ARG A 88 -1.78 15.52 9.82
C ARG A 88 -3.27 15.65 10.15
N TYR A 89 -3.85 14.59 10.71
CA TYR A 89 -5.25 14.57 11.13
C TYR A 89 -5.57 15.67 12.14
N LEU A 90 -4.80 15.77 13.22
CA LEU A 90 -5.02 16.77 14.27
C LEU A 90 -4.70 18.19 13.79
N ALA A 91 -3.67 18.38 12.96
CA ALA A 91 -3.35 19.67 12.38
C ALA A 91 -4.48 20.18 11.47
N GLN A 92 -5.05 19.31 10.63
CA GLN A 92 -6.20 19.66 9.78
C GLN A 92 -7.41 20.09 10.64
N ARG A 93 -7.70 19.38 11.73
CA ARG A 93 -8.80 19.73 12.65
C ARG A 93 -8.55 21.05 13.39
N ALA A 94 -7.30 21.34 13.71
CA ALA A 94 -6.90 22.60 14.34
C ALA A 94 -6.79 23.78 13.34
N GLY A 95 -6.99 23.55 12.04
CA GLY A 95 -6.76 24.56 11.01
C GLY A 95 -5.30 24.97 10.84
N ILE A 96 -4.36 24.15 11.34
CA ILE A 96 -2.94 24.43 11.29
C ILE A 96 -2.38 23.89 9.98
N LYS A 97 -1.78 24.79 9.18
CA LYS A 97 -0.93 24.38 8.07
C LYS A 97 0.39 23.88 8.64
N LEU A 98 0.64 22.57 8.47
CA LEU A 98 1.93 22.01 8.87
C LEU A 98 3.03 22.65 8.03
N PRO A 99 4.17 23.04 8.65
CA PRO A 99 5.34 23.42 7.87
C PRO A 99 5.72 22.22 7.02
N GLU A 100 5.87 22.43 5.73
CA GLU A 100 6.35 21.43 4.80
C GLU A 100 7.79 21.09 5.20
N LEU A 101 7.95 19.95 5.85
CA LEU A 101 9.25 19.42 6.23
C LEU A 101 9.95 18.96 4.94
N ASN A 102 10.86 19.79 4.48
CA ASN A 102 11.67 19.79 3.27
C ASN A 102 11.05 20.56 2.10
N ALA A 103 11.66 21.70 1.84
CA ALA A 103 11.45 22.52 0.65
C ALA A 103 12.07 21.86 -0.61
N ASN A 104 11.75 20.59 -0.89
CA ASN A 104 11.98 20.06 -2.21
C ASN A 104 10.85 20.61 -3.12
N PRO A 105 11.16 21.49 -4.07
CA PRO A 105 10.13 22.11 -4.93
C PRO A 105 9.26 21.06 -5.65
N ARG A 106 9.82 19.88 -5.98
CA ARG A 106 9.07 18.77 -6.59
C ARG A 106 8.01 18.19 -5.65
N ARG A 107 8.36 17.94 -4.37
CA ARG A 107 7.37 17.44 -3.38
C ARG A 107 6.26 18.43 -3.10
N GLN A 108 6.58 19.73 -3.13
CA GLN A 108 5.62 20.80 -2.96
C GLN A 108 4.66 20.88 -4.15
N GLU A 109 5.19 20.71 -5.37
CA GLU A 109 4.40 20.61 -6.59
C GLU A 109 3.50 19.37 -6.58
N GLU A 110 4.03 18.18 -6.22
CA GLU A 110 3.27 16.94 -6.07
C GLU A 110 2.15 17.06 -5.02
N ALA A 111 2.44 17.65 -3.85
CA ALA A 111 1.43 17.89 -2.82
C ALA A 111 0.32 18.82 -3.31
N THR A 112 0.69 19.86 -4.06
CA THR A 112 -0.26 20.80 -4.67
C THR A 112 -1.11 20.12 -5.74
N ILE A 113 -0.51 19.27 -6.57
CA ILE A 113 -1.23 18.46 -7.58
C ILE A 113 -2.21 17.52 -6.86
N ARG A 114 -1.76 16.75 -5.88
CA ARG A 114 -2.62 15.84 -5.11
C ARG A 114 -3.80 16.58 -4.48
N GLN A 115 -3.58 17.75 -3.89
CA GLN A 115 -4.65 18.56 -3.31
C GLN A 115 -5.69 18.97 -4.36
N LYS A 116 -5.26 19.46 -5.53
CA LYS A 116 -6.16 19.83 -6.62
C LYS A 116 -6.97 18.62 -7.14
N LEU A 117 -6.35 17.44 -7.24
CA LEU A 117 -7.04 16.22 -7.66
C LEU A 117 -8.12 15.80 -6.64
N LEU A 118 -7.83 15.88 -5.33
CA LEU A 118 -8.81 15.58 -4.28
C LEU A 118 -9.98 16.58 -4.28
N GLU A 119 -9.71 17.88 -4.50
CA GLU A 119 -10.74 18.90 -4.63
C GLU A 119 -11.63 18.65 -5.85
N ALA A 120 -11.04 18.28 -6.99
CA ALA A 120 -11.78 17.92 -8.19
C ALA A 120 -12.66 16.68 -7.98
N ASN A 121 -12.15 15.65 -7.29
CA ASN A 121 -12.93 14.45 -6.94
C ASN A 121 -14.07 14.78 -5.98
N ALA A 122 -13.84 15.59 -4.95
CA ALA A 122 -14.89 16.01 -4.02
C ALA A 122 -16.01 16.80 -4.73
N TRP A 123 -15.65 17.70 -5.64
CA TRP A 123 -16.60 18.41 -6.46
C TRP A 123 -17.38 17.46 -7.39
N ALA A 124 -16.68 16.49 -8.01
CA ALA A 124 -17.29 15.48 -8.89
C ALA A 124 -18.31 14.62 -8.13
N MET A 125 -18.00 14.17 -6.91
CA MET A 125 -18.94 13.44 -6.06
C MET A 125 -20.22 14.25 -5.87
N SER A 126 -20.09 15.52 -5.44
CA SER A 126 -21.26 16.39 -5.24
C SER A 126 -22.05 16.67 -6.54
N TYR A 127 -21.37 16.68 -7.69
CA TYR A 127 -22.02 16.80 -8.99
C TYR A 127 -22.85 15.56 -9.32
N PHE A 128 -22.30 14.36 -9.14
CA PHE A 128 -23.00 13.10 -9.41
C PHE A 128 -24.15 12.85 -8.43
N GLU A 129 -24.01 13.24 -7.16
CA GLU A 129 -25.11 13.21 -6.17
C GLU A 129 -26.28 14.11 -6.56
N ARG A 130 -25.98 15.36 -7.02
CA ARG A 130 -27.03 16.24 -7.53
C ARG A 130 -27.73 15.66 -8.75
N ASN A 131 -26.99 15.06 -9.67
CA ASN A 131 -27.57 14.41 -10.84
C ASN A 131 -28.45 13.22 -10.47
N TRP A 132 -28.17 12.51 -9.37
CA TRP A 132 -29.02 11.44 -8.85
C TRP A 132 -30.46 11.90 -8.58
N GLN A 133 -30.64 13.16 -8.19
CA GLN A 133 -31.97 13.73 -7.90
C GLN A 133 -32.71 14.18 -9.17
N THR A 134 -32.09 14.18 -10.34
CA THR A 134 -32.71 14.61 -11.59
C THR A 134 -33.59 13.52 -12.21
N GLY A 135 -34.45 13.92 -13.16
CA GLY A 135 -35.24 12.99 -13.95
C GLY A 135 -34.42 12.01 -14.80
N GLU A 136 -33.21 12.43 -15.23
CA GLU A 136 -32.30 11.58 -16.02
C GLU A 136 -31.84 10.34 -15.25
N ALA A 137 -31.76 10.40 -13.93
CA ALA A 137 -31.37 9.26 -13.09
C ALA A 137 -32.51 8.28 -12.78
N ALA A 138 -33.73 8.50 -13.25
CA ALA A 138 -34.88 7.64 -12.93
C ALA A 138 -34.62 6.13 -13.26
N PRO A 139 -34.03 5.76 -14.40
CA PRO A 139 -33.67 4.36 -14.67
C PRO A 139 -32.66 3.78 -13.69
N ALA A 140 -31.70 4.60 -13.25
CA ALA A 140 -30.68 4.22 -12.28
C ALA A 140 -31.27 4.00 -10.88
N ARG A 141 -32.18 4.89 -10.45
CA ARG A 141 -32.91 4.73 -9.18
C ARG A 141 -33.76 3.46 -9.19
N LYS A 142 -34.55 3.26 -10.25
CA LYS A 142 -35.35 2.04 -10.40
C LYS A 142 -34.48 0.78 -10.35
N TYR A 143 -33.30 0.79 -11.01
CA TYR A 143 -32.40 -0.33 -10.99
C TYR A 143 -31.93 -0.68 -9.56
N LEU A 144 -31.57 0.32 -8.73
CA LEU A 144 -31.14 0.06 -7.35
C LEU A 144 -32.31 -0.30 -6.42
N GLU A 145 -33.51 0.26 -6.65
CA GLU A 145 -34.72 -0.13 -5.98
C GLU A 145 -35.10 -1.60 -6.28
N ASP A 146 -35.03 -2.01 -7.55
CA ASP A 146 -35.28 -3.40 -7.97
C ASP A 146 -34.26 -4.38 -7.37
N ARG A 147 -33.04 -3.86 -7.00
CA ARG A 147 -32.01 -4.58 -6.25
C ARG A 147 -32.20 -4.52 -4.73
N GLY A 148 -33.25 -3.85 -4.25
CA GLY A 148 -33.65 -3.77 -2.84
C GLY A 148 -32.82 -2.77 -2.01
N LEU A 149 -32.08 -1.84 -2.62
CA LEU A 149 -31.37 -0.81 -1.87
C LEU A 149 -32.32 0.30 -1.42
N THR A 150 -32.14 0.75 -0.17
CA THR A 150 -32.92 1.85 0.41
C THR A 150 -32.27 3.20 0.12
N ASP A 151 -33.08 4.28 0.19
CA ASP A 151 -32.59 5.65 -0.02
C ASP A 151 -31.53 6.04 1.03
N GLU A 152 -31.68 5.59 2.29
CA GLU A 152 -30.69 5.84 3.34
C GLU A 152 -29.33 5.21 3.00
N THR A 153 -29.35 4.02 2.42
CA THR A 153 -28.11 3.34 2.00
C THR A 153 -27.48 4.04 0.80
N ILE A 154 -28.28 4.49 -0.16
CA ILE A 154 -27.83 5.26 -1.32
C ILE A 154 -27.15 6.55 -0.87
N GLU A 155 -27.75 7.25 0.08
CA GLU A 155 -27.22 8.48 0.66
C GLU A 155 -25.94 8.21 1.47
N GLN A 156 -25.92 7.17 2.32
CA GLN A 156 -24.76 6.78 3.12
C GLN A 156 -23.53 6.49 2.27
N PHE A 157 -23.71 5.86 1.11
CA PHE A 157 -22.62 5.52 0.20
C PHE A 157 -22.36 6.59 -0.89
N HIS A 158 -23.01 7.74 -0.80
CA HIS A 158 -22.83 8.86 -1.74
C HIS A 158 -23.04 8.47 -3.21
N ILE A 159 -24.00 7.54 -3.46
CA ILE A 159 -24.24 7.04 -4.80
C ILE A 159 -24.78 8.16 -5.67
N GLY A 160 -24.19 8.32 -6.85
CA GLY A 160 -24.54 9.36 -7.81
C GLY A 160 -24.86 8.83 -9.19
N TYR A 161 -25.13 9.74 -10.11
CA TYR A 161 -25.40 9.43 -11.50
C TYR A 161 -24.61 10.30 -12.47
N ALA A 162 -23.96 9.67 -13.44
CA ALA A 162 -23.35 10.34 -14.59
C ALA A 162 -24.35 10.31 -15.75
N GLY A 163 -24.76 11.50 -16.20
CA GLY A 163 -25.69 11.69 -17.31
C GLY A 163 -25.17 11.18 -18.64
N GLU A 164 -26.00 11.25 -19.69
CA GLU A 164 -25.69 10.68 -21.01
C GLU A 164 -24.76 11.55 -21.88
N LYS A 165 -24.64 12.84 -21.57
CA LYS A 165 -23.90 13.81 -22.39
C LYS A 165 -22.40 13.51 -22.36
N TRP A 166 -21.75 13.66 -23.52
CA TRP A 166 -20.33 13.42 -23.70
C TRP A 166 -19.41 14.38 -22.93
N THR A 167 -19.89 15.61 -22.65
CA THR A 167 -19.15 16.68 -21.99
C THR A 167 -19.94 17.31 -20.84
N GLY A 168 -21.02 16.65 -20.40
CA GLY A 168 -21.93 17.22 -19.40
C GLY A 168 -21.26 17.54 -18.07
N PHE A 169 -20.42 16.64 -17.59
CA PHE A 169 -19.62 16.81 -16.38
C PHE A 169 -18.50 17.85 -16.61
N SER A 170 -17.69 17.67 -17.65
CA SER A 170 -16.54 18.56 -17.93
C SER A 170 -16.97 19.99 -18.18
N ASP A 171 -18.07 20.23 -18.92
CA ASP A 171 -18.61 21.57 -19.13
C ASP A 171 -19.09 22.24 -17.82
N ALA A 172 -19.70 21.46 -16.94
CA ALA A 172 -20.14 21.94 -15.63
C ALA A 172 -18.96 22.25 -14.71
N ALA A 173 -17.95 21.39 -14.69
CA ALA A 173 -16.74 21.55 -13.87
C ALA A 173 -15.90 22.77 -14.30
N VAL A 174 -15.72 22.96 -15.60
CA VAL A 174 -15.00 24.13 -16.13
C VAL A 174 -15.75 25.42 -15.82
N ARG A 175 -17.10 25.44 -15.96
CA ARG A 175 -17.91 26.61 -15.56
C ARG A 175 -17.82 26.90 -14.05
N ALA A 176 -17.60 25.89 -13.23
CA ALA A 176 -17.35 26.03 -11.79
C ALA A 176 -15.91 26.46 -11.44
N GLY A 177 -15.03 26.64 -12.45
CA GLY A 177 -13.67 27.12 -12.27
C GLY A 177 -12.62 26.02 -12.11
N LEU A 178 -12.98 24.76 -12.33
CA LEU A 178 -12.01 23.65 -12.27
C LEU A 178 -11.23 23.56 -13.60
N PRO A 179 -9.89 23.57 -13.56
CA PRO A 179 -9.08 23.46 -14.77
C PRO A 179 -9.23 22.09 -15.44
N LEU A 180 -9.29 22.06 -16.77
CA LEU A 180 -9.48 20.84 -17.55
C LEU A 180 -8.33 19.83 -17.36
N ASP A 181 -7.10 20.31 -17.22
CA ASP A 181 -5.92 19.47 -16.96
C ASP A 181 -6.00 18.76 -15.60
N VAL A 182 -6.57 19.41 -14.59
CA VAL A 182 -6.84 18.78 -13.28
C VAL A 182 -7.89 17.68 -13.44
N LEU A 183 -8.96 17.91 -14.22
CA LEU A 183 -10.00 16.89 -14.48
C LEU A 183 -9.44 15.68 -15.24
N VAL A 184 -8.52 15.91 -16.17
CA VAL A 184 -7.80 14.85 -16.88
C VAL A 184 -6.87 14.10 -15.92
N GLY A 185 -6.11 14.81 -15.10
CA GLY A 185 -5.22 14.23 -14.08
C GLY A 185 -5.98 13.44 -12.99
N ALA A 186 -7.22 13.80 -12.69
CA ALA A 186 -8.09 13.06 -11.77
C ALA A 186 -8.76 11.83 -12.41
N GLY A 187 -8.55 11.59 -13.72
CA GLY A 187 -9.15 10.46 -14.41
C GLY A 187 -10.67 10.57 -14.57
N LEU A 188 -11.21 11.79 -14.61
CA LEU A 188 -12.64 12.09 -14.81
C LEU A 188 -12.97 12.43 -16.26
N VAL A 189 -11.99 12.98 -16.98
CA VAL A 189 -12.10 13.41 -18.37
C VAL A 189 -10.93 12.83 -19.18
N LYS A 190 -11.16 12.49 -20.43
CA LYS A 190 -10.11 12.14 -21.41
C LYS A 190 -10.16 13.13 -22.58
N LYS A 191 -9.03 13.25 -23.29
CA LYS A 191 -8.94 14.02 -24.55
C LYS A 191 -8.94 13.02 -25.71
N ARG A 192 -9.70 13.36 -26.76
CA ARG A 192 -9.63 12.65 -28.05
C ARG A 192 -8.37 13.01 -28.81
N SER A 193 -8.12 12.35 -29.95
CA SER A 193 -6.99 12.65 -30.82
C SER A 193 -6.99 14.08 -31.37
N ASP A 194 -8.15 14.70 -31.49
CA ASP A 194 -8.34 16.11 -31.90
C ASP A 194 -8.20 17.11 -30.73
N GLY A 195 -7.90 16.63 -29.53
CA GLY A 195 -7.77 17.44 -28.31
C GLY A 195 -9.08 17.76 -27.61
N SER A 196 -10.25 17.40 -28.18
CA SER A 196 -11.54 17.64 -27.54
C SER A 196 -11.74 16.77 -26.28
N PRO A 197 -12.27 17.34 -25.18
CA PRO A 197 -12.53 16.57 -23.97
C PRO A 197 -13.76 15.68 -24.11
N PHE A 198 -13.79 14.59 -23.34
CA PHE A 198 -14.98 13.80 -23.10
C PHE A 198 -14.97 13.19 -21.70
N ASP A 199 -16.17 13.07 -21.13
CA ASP A 199 -16.36 12.52 -19.79
C ASP A 199 -16.14 10.99 -19.81
N ILE A 200 -15.40 10.47 -18.85
CA ILE A 200 -15.12 9.03 -18.74
C ILE A 200 -16.38 8.28 -18.32
N PHE A 201 -17.11 8.84 -17.36
CA PHE A 201 -18.34 8.23 -16.86
C PHE A 201 -19.55 8.86 -17.56
N ARG A 202 -20.36 8.04 -18.23
CA ARG A 202 -21.61 8.42 -18.91
C ARG A 202 -22.62 7.32 -18.74
N SER A 203 -23.89 7.68 -18.57
CA SER A 203 -25.02 6.74 -18.39
C SER A 203 -24.75 5.67 -17.32
N ARG A 204 -24.09 6.07 -16.19
CA ARG A 204 -23.63 5.16 -15.15
C ARG A 204 -24.07 5.58 -13.77
N ILE A 205 -24.41 4.60 -12.96
CA ILE A 205 -24.46 4.74 -11.49
C ILE A 205 -23.04 4.91 -11.02
N ILE A 206 -22.77 5.92 -10.20
CA ILE A 206 -21.44 6.26 -9.71
C ILE A 206 -21.30 5.86 -8.24
N PHE A 207 -20.23 5.17 -7.94
CA PHE A 207 -19.79 4.76 -6.61
C PHE A 207 -18.49 5.48 -6.26
N PRO A 208 -18.54 6.49 -5.38
CA PRO A 208 -17.31 7.17 -4.95
C PRO A 208 -16.40 6.22 -4.17
N ILE A 209 -15.13 6.22 -4.49
CA ILE A 209 -14.12 5.48 -3.73
C ILE A 209 -13.50 6.46 -2.75
N ILE A 210 -13.75 6.23 -1.46
CA ILE A 210 -13.37 7.10 -0.36
C ILE A 210 -12.29 6.40 0.46
N ASP A 211 -11.19 7.11 0.71
CA ASP A 211 -10.09 6.57 1.48
C ASP A 211 -10.37 6.57 2.99
N ARG A 212 -9.46 6.00 3.78
CA ARG A 212 -9.57 5.94 5.24
C ARG A 212 -9.54 7.30 5.96
N PHE A 213 -9.32 8.39 5.24
CA PHE A 213 -9.34 9.77 5.72
C PHE A 213 -10.55 10.57 5.21
N ASP A 214 -11.57 9.87 4.73
CA ASP A 214 -12.80 10.42 4.17
C ASP A 214 -12.56 11.34 2.94
N LYS A 215 -11.48 11.08 2.17
CA LYS A 215 -11.20 11.79 0.92
C LYS A 215 -11.66 10.95 -0.27
N VAL A 216 -12.37 11.57 -1.19
CA VAL A 216 -12.76 10.93 -2.46
C VAL A 216 -11.52 10.83 -3.35
N VAL A 217 -11.06 9.63 -3.62
CA VAL A 217 -9.83 9.39 -4.38
C VAL A 217 -10.10 8.95 -5.82
N ALA A 218 -11.25 8.34 -6.08
CA ALA A 218 -11.63 7.81 -7.40
C ALA A 218 -13.13 7.50 -7.46
N PHE A 219 -13.56 6.91 -8.58
CA PHE A 219 -14.93 6.47 -8.80
C PHE A 219 -14.99 5.11 -9.50
N GLY A 220 -16.03 4.34 -9.15
CA GLY A 220 -16.54 3.23 -9.93
C GLY A 220 -17.82 3.64 -10.64
N GLY A 221 -18.04 3.14 -11.85
CA GLY A 221 -19.24 3.44 -12.62
C GLY A 221 -19.88 2.17 -13.17
N ARG A 222 -21.15 1.89 -12.84
CA ARG A 222 -21.91 0.76 -13.39
C ARG A 222 -22.86 1.26 -14.47
N ILE A 223 -22.84 0.62 -15.64
CA ILE A 223 -23.82 0.87 -16.72
C ILE A 223 -25.24 0.65 -16.21
N VAL A 224 -26.14 1.57 -16.53
CA VAL A 224 -27.58 1.43 -16.29
C VAL A 224 -28.19 0.67 -17.47
N PRO A 225 -28.83 -0.50 -17.27
CA PRO A 225 -29.55 -1.18 -18.32
C PRO A 225 -30.70 -0.31 -18.83
N ARG A 226 -30.91 -0.23 -20.15
CA ARG A 226 -32.09 0.39 -20.73
C ARG A 226 -33.33 -0.49 -20.56
N ALA A 227 -34.49 0.13 -20.62
CA ALA A 227 -35.75 -0.59 -20.54
C ALA A 227 -35.97 -1.65 -21.64
N ASP A 228 -35.29 -1.50 -22.79
CA ASP A 228 -35.24 -2.44 -23.91
C ASP A 228 -34.19 -3.55 -23.76
N GLY A 229 -33.44 -3.56 -22.64
CA GLY A 229 -32.36 -4.52 -22.37
C GLY A 229 -31.06 -4.22 -23.09
N ALA A 230 -31.01 -3.18 -23.95
CA ALA A 230 -29.77 -2.75 -24.59
C ALA A 230 -28.88 -1.99 -23.58
N ALA A 231 -27.57 -2.13 -23.67
CA ALA A 231 -26.65 -1.31 -22.90
C ALA A 231 -26.73 0.16 -23.37
N ALA A 232 -26.84 1.10 -22.43
CA ALA A 232 -26.90 2.52 -22.76
C ALA A 232 -25.55 3.08 -23.27
N ASP A 233 -24.47 2.32 -23.10
CA ASP A 233 -23.10 2.66 -23.53
C ASP A 233 -22.38 1.36 -23.96
N GLU A 234 -21.56 1.43 -25.02
CA GLU A 234 -20.68 0.34 -25.45
C GLU A 234 -19.46 0.29 -24.53
N GLY A 235 -19.54 -0.39 -23.40
CA GLY A 235 -18.42 -0.45 -22.48
C GLY A 235 -18.57 -1.56 -21.43
N PRO A 236 -17.57 -1.75 -20.57
CA PRO A 236 -17.63 -2.78 -19.54
C PRO A 236 -18.75 -2.48 -18.54
N LYS A 237 -19.41 -3.55 -18.04
CA LYS A 237 -20.47 -3.47 -17.03
C LYS A 237 -20.09 -2.59 -15.83
N TYR A 238 -18.85 -2.72 -15.35
CA TYR A 238 -18.23 -1.85 -14.37
C TYR A 238 -16.99 -1.19 -14.96
N LEU A 239 -16.85 0.10 -14.73
CA LEU A 239 -15.70 0.91 -15.14
C LEU A 239 -15.14 1.61 -13.89
N ASN A 240 -13.87 1.40 -13.60
CA ASN A 240 -13.18 2.10 -12.51
C ASN A 240 -12.31 3.23 -13.07
N SER A 241 -12.08 4.28 -12.27
CA SER A 241 -11.08 5.29 -12.58
C SER A 241 -9.74 4.63 -12.92
N ALA A 242 -8.99 5.24 -13.83
CA ALA A 242 -7.58 4.93 -14.01
C ALA A 242 -6.78 5.28 -12.74
N GLU A 243 -5.60 4.72 -12.59
CA GLU A 243 -4.69 5.10 -11.51
C GLU A 243 -4.23 6.56 -11.64
N THR A 244 -4.12 7.23 -10.51
CA THR A 244 -3.75 8.64 -10.41
C THR A 244 -2.80 8.84 -9.22
N PRO A 245 -2.15 9.99 -9.06
CA PRO A 245 -1.33 10.28 -7.88
C PRO A 245 -2.08 10.18 -6.53
N VAL A 246 -3.42 10.12 -6.54
CA VAL A 246 -4.26 9.97 -5.34
C VAL A 246 -4.96 8.61 -5.25
N PHE A 247 -4.86 7.77 -6.28
CA PHE A 247 -5.58 6.50 -6.35
C PHE A 247 -4.76 5.39 -7.00
N TYR A 248 -4.49 4.33 -6.23
CA TYR A 248 -3.87 3.09 -6.69
C TYR A 248 -4.78 1.92 -6.36
N LYS A 249 -5.22 1.15 -7.36
CA LYS A 249 -6.15 0.01 -7.17
C LYS A 249 -5.61 -1.03 -6.20
N ARG A 250 -4.29 -1.25 -6.20
CA ARG A 250 -3.61 -2.20 -5.33
C ARG A 250 -3.61 -1.81 -3.84
N GLU A 251 -3.96 -0.56 -3.51
CA GLU A 251 -3.95 -0.03 -2.15
C GLU A 251 -5.35 0.35 -1.66
N ALA A 252 -6.26 0.66 -2.58
CA ALA A 252 -7.58 1.17 -2.27
C ALA A 252 -8.60 0.04 -2.13
N MET A 253 -9.46 0.15 -1.13
CA MET A 253 -10.62 -0.74 -0.91
C MET A 253 -11.89 0.08 -0.84
N TYR A 254 -12.93 -0.38 -1.53
CA TYR A 254 -14.25 0.25 -1.48
C TYR A 254 -14.92 0.01 -0.12
N GLY A 255 -15.53 1.03 0.42
CA GLY A 255 -16.26 0.97 1.69
C GLY A 255 -15.38 0.94 2.93
N LEU A 256 -14.03 1.07 2.80
CA LEU A 256 -13.12 0.99 3.95
C LEU A 256 -13.38 2.11 4.98
N ASN A 257 -13.69 3.31 4.54
CA ASN A 257 -14.08 4.42 5.42
C ASN A 257 -15.31 4.08 6.27
N ALA A 258 -16.36 3.53 5.66
CA ALA A 258 -17.60 3.13 6.33
C ALA A 258 -17.42 1.89 7.21
N ALA A 259 -16.61 0.91 6.77
CA ALA A 259 -16.40 -0.37 7.46
C ALA A 259 -15.43 -0.28 8.64
N ARG A 260 -14.58 0.72 8.67
CA ARG A 260 -13.39 0.80 9.51
C ARG A 260 -13.66 0.55 10.99
N GLN A 261 -14.66 1.23 11.57
CA GLN A 261 -14.96 1.08 12.99
C GLN A 261 -15.52 -0.31 13.31
N ASP A 262 -16.36 -0.86 12.43
CA ASP A 262 -16.92 -2.21 12.59
C ASP A 262 -15.85 -3.30 12.41
N ILE A 263 -14.86 -3.10 11.55
CA ILE A 263 -13.67 -3.97 11.43
C ILE A 263 -12.87 -3.97 12.74
N ILE A 264 -12.60 -2.79 13.32
CA ILE A 264 -11.87 -2.67 14.59
C ILE A 264 -12.63 -3.37 15.71
N ASN A 265 -13.95 -3.17 15.80
CA ASN A 265 -14.79 -3.71 16.86
C ASN A 265 -14.95 -5.24 16.74
N SER A 266 -15.18 -5.75 15.54
CA SER A 266 -15.32 -7.19 15.28
C SER A 266 -13.99 -7.93 15.26
N LYS A 267 -12.86 -7.22 15.08
CA LYS A 267 -11.52 -7.76 14.86
C LYS A 267 -11.41 -8.64 13.60
N VAL A 268 -12.34 -8.49 12.68
CA VAL A 268 -12.40 -9.21 11.41
C VAL A 268 -12.79 -8.25 10.31
N ALA A 269 -12.01 -8.20 9.24
CA ALA A 269 -12.39 -7.59 7.98
C ALA A 269 -12.98 -8.63 7.04
N VAL A 270 -14.10 -8.34 6.41
CA VAL A 270 -14.67 -9.19 5.36
C VAL A 270 -14.39 -8.54 4.02
N VAL A 271 -13.76 -9.28 3.10
CA VAL A 271 -13.38 -8.77 1.78
C VAL A 271 -14.20 -9.49 0.72
N VAL A 272 -14.95 -8.74 -0.06
CA VAL A 272 -15.78 -9.20 -1.19
C VAL A 272 -15.25 -8.62 -2.51
N GLU A 273 -15.87 -8.96 -3.65
CA GLU A 273 -15.38 -8.54 -4.97
C GLU A 273 -15.97 -7.21 -5.46
N GLY A 274 -17.24 -6.95 -5.16
CA GLY A 274 -18.02 -5.91 -5.82
C GLY A 274 -18.56 -4.78 -4.93
N TYR A 275 -18.86 -3.65 -5.55
CA TYR A 275 -19.48 -2.50 -4.91
C TYR A 275 -20.84 -2.85 -4.28
N MET A 276 -21.68 -3.57 -5.04
CA MET A 276 -23.01 -3.94 -4.62
C MET A 276 -23.00 -4.90 -3.42
N ASP A 277 -22.00 -5.78 -3.36
CA ASP A 277 -21.84 -6.72 -2.24
C ASP A 277 -21.59 -5.97 -0.94
N VAL A 278 -20.67 -4.97 -0.97
CA VAL A 278 -20.41 -4.12 0.20
C VAL A 278 -21.66 -3.41 0.64
N ILE A 279 -22.34 -2.73 -0.29
CA ILE A 279 -23.49 -1.89 0.00
C ILE A 279 -24.63 -2.73 0.58
N ALA A 280 -24.96 -3.89 -0.03
CA ALA A 280 -25.99 -4.79 0.44
C ALA A 280 -25.66 -5.40 1.80
N CYS A 281 -24.41 -5.82 2.04
CA CYS A 281 -23.96 -6.32 3.34
C CYS A 281 -24.09 -5.25 4.43
N HIS A 282 -23.70 -4.01 4.15
CA HIS A 282 -23.84 -2.90 5.11
C HIS A 282 -25.30 -2.61 5.42
N GLN A 283 -26.17 -2.56 4.39
CA GLN A 283 -27.62 -2.39 4.58
C GLN A 283 -28.22 -3.51 5.45
N ALA A 284 -27.77 -4.75 5.24
CA ALA A 284 -28.19 -5.89 6.04
C ALA A 284 -27.61 -5.92 7.46
N GLY A 285 -26.71 -4.98 7.84
CA GLY A 285 -26.11 -4.89 9.17
C GLY A 285 -24.80 -5.65 9.34
N ALA A 286 -24.18 -6.13 8.25
CA ALA A 286 -22.81 -6.66 8.24
C ALA A 286 -21.85 -5.53 7.77
N LYS A 287 -21.49 -4.63 8.68
CA LYS A 287 -20.81 -3.37 8.37
C LYS A 287 -19.28 -3.47 8.30
N ASN A 288 -18.68 -4.61 8.62
CA ASN A 288 -17.23 -4.87 8.52
C ASN A 288 -16.79 -5.41 7.15
N VAL A 289 -17.54 -5.09 6.09
CA VAL A 289 -17.34 -5.58 4.71
C VAL A 289 -16.73 -4.48 3.86
N VAL A 290 -15.70 -4.84 3.08
CA VAL A 290 -15.00 -3.99 2.09
C VAL A 290 -14.84 -4.75 0.78
N ALA A 291 -14.60 -4.06 -0.34
CA ALA A 291 -14.30 -4.75 -1.60
C ALA A 291 -12.97 -4.31 -2.19
N THR A 292 -12.34 -5.23 -2.92
CA THR A 292 -11.28 -4.92 -3.87
C THR A 292 -11.87 -4.32 -5.16
N LEU A 293 -11.05 -3.58 -5.91
CA LEU A 293 -11.54 -2.76 -7.04
C LEU A 293 -11.25 -3.42 -8.40
N GLY A 294 -11.73 -4.66 -8.58
CA GLY A 294 -11.46 -5.45 -9.78
C GLY A 294 -10.05 -6.03 -9.81
N THR A 295 -9.42 -6.13 -8.65
CA THR A 295 -8.14 -6.80 -8.43
C THR A 295 -8.31 -7.84 -7.33
N SER A 296 -7.42 -8.84 -7.28
CA SER A 296 -7.38 -9.74 -6.13
C SER A 296 -6.85 -9.01 -4.89
N LEU A 297 -7.01 -9.61 -3.72
CA LEU A 297 -6.38 -9.10 -2.49
C LEU A 297 -4.86 -8.99 -2.69
N THR A 298 -4.30 -7.81 -2.43
CA THR A 298 -2.88 -7.52 -2.52
C THR A 298 -2.21 -7.52 -1.15
N VAL A 299 -0.89 -7.53 -1.14
CA VAL A 299 -0.09 -7.35 0.09
C VAL A 299 -0.36 -5.98 0.73
N GLU A 300 -0.55 -4.95 -0.09
CA GLU A 300 -0.87 -3.59 0.37
C GLU A 300 -2.25 -3.53 1.05
N HIS A 301 -3.26 -4.20 0.48
CA HIS A 301 -4.57 -4.36 1.12
C HIS A 301 -4.45 -5.07 2.47
N ALA A 302 -3.69 -6.16 2.53
CA ALA A 302 -3.47 -6.89 3.78
C ALA A 302 -2.75 -6.05 4.83
N ARG A 303 -1.76 -5.25 4.42
CA ARG A 303 -1.09 -4.28 5.32
C ARG A 303 -2.05 -3.25 5.87
N ALA A 304 -2.94 -2.71 5.05
CA ALA A 304 -3.95 -1.78 5.51
C ALA A 304 -4.92 -2.43 6.50
N LEU A 305 -5.39 -3.65 6.21
CA LEU A 305 -6.34 -4.37 7.06
C LEU A 305 -5.73 -4.82 8.39
N ARG A 306 -4.48 -5.27 8.43
CA ARG A 306 -3.82 -5.73 9.67
C ARG A 306 -3.69 -4.64 10.74
N TYR A 307 -3.66 -3.36 10.33
CA TYR A 307 -3.72 -2.25 11.29
C TYR A 307 -5.10 -2.12 11.95
N LEU A 308 -6.14 -2.63 11.32
CA LEU A 308 -7.52 -2.54 11.79
C LEU A 308 -7.96 -3.81 12.52
N ALA A 309 -7.57 -4.99 12.02
CA ALA A 309 -7.99 -6.28 12.56
C ALA A 309 -6.89 -7.35 12.41
N PRO A 310 -6.84 -8.34 13.31
CA PRO A 310 -5.92 -9.48 13.21
C PRO A 310 -6.31 -10.50 12.14
N ALA A 311 -7.56 -10.48 11.65
CA ALA A 311 -8.07 -11.45 10.68
C ALA A 311 -8.84 -10.79 9.54
N ALA A 312 -8.76 -11.40 8.35
CA ALA A 312 -9.58 -11.10 7.19
C ALA A 312 -10.26 -12.36 6.66
N VAL A 313 -11.53 -12.26 6.29
CA VAL A 313 -12.28 -13.34 5.64
C VAL A 313 -12.62 -12.92 4.23
N LEU A 314 -12.13 -13.69 3.25
CA LEU A 314 -12.37 -13.44 1.84
C LEU A 314 -13.59 -14.25 1.40
N ILE A 315 -14.51 -13.60 0.72
CA ILE A 315 -15.69 -14.25 0.13
C ILE A 315 -15.66 -13.96 -1.36
N PHE A 316 -15.39 -15.02 -2.12
CA PHE A 316 -15.30 -14.99 -3.58
C PHE A 316 -16.49 -15.68 -4.21
N ASP A 317 -16.78 -15.31 -5.45
CA ASP A 317 -17.71 -16.03 -6.29
C ASP A 317 -17.22 -17.47 -6.55
N SER A 318 -18.13 -18.41 -6.73
CA SER A 318 -17.81 -19.85 -6.81
C SER A 318 -17.23 -20.29 -8.18
N ASP A 319 -16.73 -19.37 -8.99
CA ASP A 319 -16.21 -19.60 -10.32
C ASP A 319 -14.70 -19.83 -10.38
N ASP A 320 -14.13 -19.96 -11.59
CA ASP A 320 -12.70 -20.12 -11.82
C ASP A 320 -11.88 -18.89 -11.41
N ALA A 321 -12.47 -17.70 -11.42
CA ALA A 321 -11.84 -16.49 -10.95
C ALA A 321 -11.66 -16.52 -9.43
N GLY A 322 -12.68 -17.01 -8.69
CA GLY A 322 -12.61 -17.23 -7.25
C GLY A 322 -11.51 -18.22 -6.85
N ARG A 323 -11.27 -19.29 -7.65
CA ARG A 323 -10.14 -20.20 -7.39
C ARG A 323 -8.77 -19.50 -7.51
N ARG A 324 -8.57 -18.70 -8.55
CA ARG A 324 -7.33 -17.91 -8.71
C ARG A 324 -7.17 -16.86 -7.62
N ALA A 325 -8.28 -16.29 -7.15
CA ALA A 325 -8.27 -15.35 -6.03
C ALA A 325 -7.87 -16.05 -4.71
N ALA A 326 -8.30 -17.30 -4.50
CA ALA A 326 -7.87 -18.10 -3.35
C ALA A 326 -6.38 -18.45 -3.37
N GLU A 327 -5.78 -18.73 -4.54
CA GLU A 327 -4.33 -18.93 -4.68
C GLU A 327 -3.54 -17.66 -4.31
N ARG A 328 -3.98 -16.49 -4.77
CA ARG A 328 -3.36 -15.20 -4.42
C ARG A 328 -3.55 -14.84 -2.95
N ALA A 329 -4.68 -15.21 -2.37
CA ALA A 329 -4.93 -15.04 -0.94
C ALA A 329 -3.92 -15.84 -0.09
N LEU A 330 -3.50 -17.03 -0.56
CA LEU A 330 -2.47 -17.81 0.10
C LEU A 330 -1.11 -17.09 0.13
N ASP A 331 -0.71 -16.44 -0.97
CA ASP A 331 0.50 -15.63 -1.03
C ASP A 331 0.48 -14.50 0.02
N VAL A 332 -0.63 -13.77 0.10
CA VAL A 332 -0.84 -12.73 1.11
C VAL A 332 -0.80 -13.30 2.53
N PHE A 333 -1.47 -14.43 2.77
CA PHE A 333 -1.47 -15.12 4.06
C PHE A 333 -0.05 -15.50 4.52
N ILE A 334 0.79 -15.93 3.60
CA ILE A 334 2.17 -16.32 3.91
C ILE A 334 3.03 -15.12 4.27
N ARG A 335 2.93 -14.02 3.50
CA ARG A 335 3.80 -12.85 3.62
C ARG A 335 3.43 -11.91 4.76
N GLU A 336 2.15 -11.68 4.98
CA GLU A 336 1.71 -10.68 5.96
C GLU A 336 1.20 -11.33 7.25
N PRO A 337 1.46 -10.74 8.43
CA PRO A 337 0.97 -11.24 9.71
C PRO A 337 -0.53 -10.91 9.90
N LEU A 338 -1.36 -11.41 8.99
CA LEU A 338 -2.82 -11.32 8.97
C LEU A 338 -3.37 -12.75 8.88
N ASP A 339 -4.35 -13.10 9.69
CA ASP A 339 -5.07 -14.39 9.61
C ASP A 339 -6.07 -14.30 8.46
N VAL A 340 -5.71 -14.86 7.30
CA VAL A 340 -6.57 -14.84 6.11
C VAL A 340 -7.35 -16.13 6.02
N ARG A 341 -8.69 -16.01 6.01
CA ARG A 341 -9.64 -17.11 5.87
C ARG A 341 -10.44 -16.94 4.58
N ILE A 342 -10.97 -18.03 4.08
CA ILE A 342 -11.81 -18.07 2.88
C ILE A 342 -13.14 -18.70 3.26
N ALA A 343 -14.23 -18.03 2.91
CA ALA A 343 -15.57 -18.53 3.04
C ALA A 343 -16.29 -18.46 1.69
N ALA A 344 -17.30 -19.28 1.49
CA ALA A 344 -18.16 -19.27 0.32
C ALA A 344 -19.60 -19.08 0.75
N VAL A 345 -20.33 -18.27 0.01
CA VAL A 345 -21.78 -18.11 0.19
C VAL A 345 -22.47 -19.39 -0.27
N PRO A 346 -23.43 -19.93 0.52
CA PRO A 346 -24.20 -21.11 0.11
C PRO A 346 -24.95 -20.89 -1.21
N ASP A 347 -25.25 -21.98 -1.91
CA ASP A 347 -26.07 -22.05 -3.12
C ASP A 347 -25.52 -21.30 -4.33
N GLY A 348 -24.20 -20.98 -4.36
CA GLY A 348 -23.57 -20.28 -5.48
C GLY A 348 -24.08 -18.85 -5.71
N LYS A 349 -24.71 -18.23 -4.70
CA LYS A 349 -25.15 -16.83 -4.73
C LYS A 349 -23.98 -15.88 -4.47
N ASP A 350 -24.10 -14.65 -4.95
CA ASP A 350 -23.21 -13.60 -4.55
C ASP A 350 -23.55 -13.05 -3.13
N PRO A 351 -22.64 -12.36 -2.44
CA PRO A 351 -22.89 -11.78 -1.12
C PRO A 351 -24.07 -10.82 -1.09
N CYS A 352 -24.30 -10.06 -2.16
CA CYS A 352 -25.42 -9.13 -2.30
C CYS A 352 -26.75 -9.87 -2.22
N ASP A 353 -26.97 -10.84 -3.12
CA ASP A 353 -28.22 -11.62 -3.19
C ASP A 353 -28.46 -12.42 -1.90
N TYR A 354 -27.40 -12.93 -1.28
CA TYR A 354 -27.48 -13.66 -0.02
C TYR A 354 -27.91 -12.76 1.15
N CYS A 355 -27.25 -11.60 1.31
CA CYS A 355 -27.58 -10.65 2.36
C CYS A 355 -28.99 -10.11 2.23
N MET A 356 -29.45 -9.83 1.01
CA MET A 356 -30.82 -9.37 0.75
C MET A 356 -31.86 -10.42 1.07
N ALA A 357 -31.58 -11.71 0.82
CA ALA A 357 -32.50 -12.80 1.06
C ALA A 357 -32.54 -13.27 2.54
N HIS A 358 -31.40 -13.29 3.22
CA HIS A 358 -31.25 -13.95 4.53
C HIS A 358 -30.83 -12.99 5.67
N GLY A 359 -30.45 -11.75 5.33
CA GLY A 359 -30.01 -10.74 6.28
C GLY A 359 -28.59 -10.91 6.79
N GLY A 360 -28.07 -9.87 7.43
CA GLY A 360 -26.68 -9.80 7.89
C GLY A 360 -26.30 -10.79 9.00
N ALA A 361 -27.27 -11.27 9.78
CA ALA A 361 -27.00 -12.29 10.82
C ALA A 361 -26.59 -13.62 10.18
N ALA A 362 -27.31 -14.09 9.16
CA ALA A 362 -26.96 -15.30 8.41
C ALA A 362 -25.63 -15.13 7.68
N PHE A 363 -25.35 -13.95 7.13
CA PHE A 363 -24.06 -13.67 6.50
C PHE A 363 -22.89 -13.72 7.50
N LYS A 364 -23.08 -13.25 8.73
CA LYS A 364 -22.06 -13.37 9.80
C LYS A 364 -21.76 -14.83 10.15
N GLU A 365 -22.73 -15.72 10.07
CA GLU A 365 -22.50 -17.17 10.24
C GLU A 365 -21.65 -17.75 9.11
N VAL A 366 -21.89 -17.33 7.86
CA VAL A 366 -21.04 -17.70 6.71
C VAL A 366 -19.60 -17.24 6.95
N VAL A 367 -19.41 -16.00 7.38
CA VAL A 367 -18.07 -15.45 7.71
C VAL A 367 -17.40 -16.26 8.82
N ALA A 368 -18.14 -16.67 9.86
CA ALA A 368 -17.60 -17.45 10.98
C ALA A 368 -17.14 -18.87 10.57
N GLN A 369 -17.70 -19.43 9.51
CA GLN A 369 -17.34 -20.73 8.96
C GLN A 369 -16.13 -20.69 8.02
N GLY A 370 -15.54 -19.53 7.81
CA GLY A 370 -14.33 -19.34 6.97
C GLY A 370 -13.17 -20.23 7.43
N ARG A 371 -12.57 -20.95 6.48
CA ARG A 371 -11.38 -21.80 6.69
C ARG A 371 -10.12 -21.00 6.40
N ASP A 372 -9.01 -21.31 7.08
CA ASP A 372 -7.76 -20.65 6.74
C ASP A 372 -7.35 -20.90 5.28
N ALA A 373 -6.62 -19.96 4.69
CA ALA A 373 -6.29 -19.98 3.27
C ALA A 373 -5.50 -21.24 2.88
N LEU A 374 -4.64 -21.74 3.77
CA LEU A 374 -3.85 -22.94 3.53
C LEU A 374 -4.74 -24.21 3.54
N GLU A 375 -5.64 -24.33 4.53
CA GLU A 375 -6.60 -25.42 4.63
C GLU A 375 -7.59 -25.43 3.46
N HIS A 376 -8.04 -24.23 3.06
CA HIS A 376 -8.89 -24.08 1.89
C HIS A 376 -8.20 -24.55 0.62
N GLN A 377 -6.96 -24.11 0.39
CA GLN A 377 -6.16 -24.52 -0.75
C GLN A 377 -5.88 -26.03 -0.75
N TRP A 378 -5.55 -26.58 0.42
CA TRP A 378 -5.41 -28.03 0.57
C TRP A 378 -6.69 -28.77 0.19
N SER A 379 -7.84 -28.28 0.62
CA SER A 379 -9.15 -28.88 0.27
C SER A 379 -9.48 -28.81 -1.22
N LEU A 380 -9.05 -27.75 -1.91
CA LEU A 380 -9.20 -27.63 -3.37
C LEU A 380 -8.32 -28.62 -4.13
N LEU A 381 -7.08 -28.80 -3.67
CA LEU A 381 -6.10 -29.70 -4.30
C LEU A 381 -6.34 -31.16 -3.93
N GLY A 382 -6.79 -31.43 -2.73
CA GLY A 382 -6.96 -32.75 -2.16
C GLY A 382 -8.35 -33.10 -1.64
N GLY A 383 -9.26 -32.15 -1.53
CA GLY A 383 -10.58 -32.32 -0.90
C GLY A 383 -11.58 -33.17 -1.69
N ARG A 384 -11.27 -33.51 -2.93
CA ARG A 384 -11.93 -34.59 -3.68
C ARG A 384 -11.29 -35.95 -3.43
N MET A 385 -10.27 -36.02 -2.60
CA MET A 385 -9.63 -37.27 -2.20
C MET A 385 -10.52 -37.97 -1.18
N THR A 386 -11.42 -38.81 -1.68
CA THR A 386 -12.07 -39.87 -0.87
C THR A 386 -11.00 -40.78 -0.25
N ALA A 387 -11.37 -41.58 0.73
CA ALA A 387 -10.48 -42.60 1.28
C ALA A 387 -9.86 -43.53 0.18
N ALA A 388 -10.41 -43.48 -1.04
CA ALA A 388 -9.99 -44.21 -2.23
C ALA A 388 -8.93 -43.49 -3.10
N ALA A 389 -8.52 -42.25 -2.75
CA ALA A 389 -7.51 -41.53 -3.55
C ALA A 389 -6.16 -42.29 -3.50
N SER A 390 -5.55 -42.46 -4.65
CA SER A 390 -4.26 -43.11 -4.80
C SER A 390 -3.14 -42.33 -4.11
N MET A 391 -2.07 -43.03 -3.69
CA MET A 391 -0.87 -42.39 -3.16
C MET A 391 -0.30 -41.33 -4.12
N HIS A 392 -0.38 -41.58 -5.44
CA HIS A 392 0.09 -40.68 -6.48
C HIS A 392 -0.69 -39.35 -6.49
N GLU A 393 -2.00 -39.39 -6.39
CA GLU A 393 -2.85 -38.18 -6.35
C GLU A 393 -2.57 -37.34 -5.10
N ARG A 394 -2.42 -37.99 -3.93
CA ARG A 394 -2.04 -37.32 -2.67
C ARG A 394 -0.68 -36.66 -2.77
N GLN A 395 0.29 -37.35 -3.37
CA GLN A 395 1.63 -36.80 -3.60
C GLN A 395 1.60 -35.60 -4.56
N ALA A 396 0.83 -35.67 -5.64
CA ALA A 396 0.67 -34.58 -6.59
C ALA A 396 0.06 -33.34 -5.92
N ALA A 397 -0.99 -33.50 -5.10
CA ALA A 397 -1.59 -32.41 -4.34
C ALA A 397 -0.63 -31.78 -3.33
N ALA A 398 0.11 -32.61 -2.58
CA ALA A 398 1.11 -32.14 -1.62
C ALA A 398 2.22 -31.35 -2.34
N ASN A 399 2.75 -31.87 -3.44
CA ASN A 399 3.75 -31.18 -4.23
C ASN A 399 3.24 -29.82 -4.75
N ARG A 400 2.00 -29.77 -5.26
CA ARG A 400 1.41 -28.52 -5.77
C ARG A 400 1.24 -27.48 -4.66
N LEU A 401 0.79 -27.90 -3.46
CA LEU A 401 0.70 -26.98 -2.32
C LEU A 401 2.08 -26.47 -1.89
N LEU A 402 3.08 -27.35 -1.85
CA LEU A 402 4.46 -26.97 -1.50
C LEU A 402 5.08 -26.04 -2.56
N GLU A 403 4.76 -26.19 -3.85
CA GLU A 403 5.17 -25.25 -4.92
C GLU A 403 4.59 -23.87 -4.70
N LEU A 404 3.29 -23.75 -4.39
CA LEU A 404 2.65 -22.48 -4.08
C LEU A 404 3.27 -21.80 -2.86
N VAL A 405 3.52 -22.57 -1.80
CA VAL A 405 4.17 -22.06 -0.59
C VAL A 405 5.62 -21.65 -0.86
N ALA A 406 6.38 -22.43 -1.63
CA ALA A 406 7.76 -22.09 -1.99
C ALA A 406 7.83 -20.79 -2.78
N ALA A 407 6.95 -20.59 -3.77
CA ALA A 407 6.87 -19.37 -4.55
C ALA A 407 6.57 -18.14 -3.67
N ALA A 408 5.67 -18.28 -2.69
CA ALA A 408 5.38 -17.21 -1.74
C ALA A 408 6.55 -16.92 -0.78
N LEU A 409 7.29 -17.96 -0.37
CA LEU A 409 8.49 -17.82 0.48
C LEU A 409 9.67 -17.13 -0.25
N ASP A 410 9.76 -17.28 -1.57
CA ASP A 410 10.84 -16.69 -2.38
C ASP A 410 10.67 -15.19 -2.60
N SER A 411 9.45 -14.70 -2.52
CA SER A 411 9.10 -13.31 -2.84
C SER A 411 9.29 -12.31 -1.70
N GLY A 412 9.80 -12.71 -0.52
CA GLY A 412 10.06 -11.82 0.61
C GLY A 412 10.62 -12.52 1.85
N SER A 413 11.18 -11.74 2.78
CA SER A 413 11.65 -12.25 4.07
C SER A 413 10.45 -12.48 4.99
N ILE A 414 10.27 -13.72 5.44
CA ILE A 414 9.23 -14.10 6.40
C ILE A 414 9.87 -14.25 7.78
N ASP A 415 9.20 -13.73 8.80
CA ASP A 415 9.61 -13.93 10.20
C ASP A 415 9.84 -15.41 10.49
N PRO A 416 10.98 -15.80 11.10
CA PRO A 416 11.33 -17.19 11.43
C PRO A 416 10.26 -17.93 12.24
N VAL A 417 9.59 -17.25 13.19
CA VAL A 417 8.51 -17.84 13.99
C VAL A 417 7.32 -18.19 13.10
N ARG A 418 6.92 -17.25 12.23
CA ARG A 418 5.84 -17.47 11.28
C ARG A 418 6.16 -18.60 10.29
N ARG A 419 7.39 -18.67 9.78
CA ARG A 419 7.86 -19.79 8.95
C ARG A 419 7.74 -21.13 9.67
N GLY A 420 8.15 -21.20 10.93
CA GLY A 420 8.01 -22.39 11.76
C GLY A 420 6.56 -22.83 11.96
N LEU A 421 5.66 -21.89 12.23
CA LEU A 421 4.22 -22.13 12.34
C LEU A 421 3.60 -22.61 11.02
N LEU A 422 4.00 -22.02 9.89
CA LEU A 422 3.56 -22.43 8.55
C LEU A 422 3.99 -23.89 8.26
N ILE A 423 5.24 -24.25 8.52
CA ILE A 423 5.74 -25.63 8.36
C ILE A 423 4.98 -26.59 9.26
N ALA A 424 4.70 -26.22 10.52
CA ALA A 424 3.90 -27.03 11.43
C ALA A 424 2.47 -27.25 10.91
N ARG A 425 1.85 -26.22 10.33
CA ARG A 425 0.50 -26.30 9.74
C ARG A 425 0.50 -27.19 8.49
N LEU A 426 1.50 -27.04 7.61
CA LEU A 426 1.68 -27.90 6.43
C LEU A 426 1.85 -29.38 6.83
N ALA A 427 2.63 -29.66 7.87
CA ALA A 427 2.81 -31.01 8.40
C ALA A 427 1.48 -31.61 8.89
N GLY A 428 0.68 -30.81 9.62
CA GLY A 428 -0.64 -31.25 10.09
C GLY A 428 -1.63 -31.53 8.96
N LEU A 429 -1.60 -30.74 7.87
CA LEU A 429 -2.50 -30.91 6.73
C LEU A 429 -2.10 -32.06 5.81
N SER A 430 -0.81 -32.20 5.51
CA SER A 430 -0.30 -33.19 4.54
C SER A 430 0.00 -34.56 5.16
N GLY A 431 0.18 -34.64 6.48
CA GLY A 431 0.67 -35.83 7.18
C GLY A 431 2.16 -36.10 6.98
N MET A 432 2.91 -35.17 6.37
CA MET A 432 4.36 -35.26 6.15
C MET A 432 5.15 -34.87 7.42
N GLY A 433 6.36 -35.40 7.55
CA GLY A 433 7.32 -34.91 8.55
C GLY A 433 7.73 -33.47 8.33
N ARG A 434 8.00 -32.70 9.40
CA ARG A 434 8.45 -31.29 9.26
C ARG A 434 9.78 -31.19 8.50
N GLU A 435 10.70 -32.12 8.73
CA GLU A 435 12.00 -32.19 8.07
C GLU A 435 11.85 -32.48 6.58
N ASP A 436 10.91 -33.38 6.21
CA ASP A 436 10.61 -33.68 4.80
C ASP A 436 10.03 -32.49 4.06
N ILE A 437 9.15 -31.71 4.73
CA ILE A 437 8.59 -30.48 4.17
C ILE A 437 9.68 -29.45 3.93
N VAL A 438 10.57 -29.21 4.90
CA VAL A 438 11.70 -28.29 4.76
C VAL A 438 12.59 -28.72 3.61
N ALA A 439 13.01 -29.99 3.56
CA ALA A 439 13.84 -30.53 2.48
C ALA A 439 13.17 -30.40 1.11
N GLN A 440 11.86 -30.63 1.02
CA GLN A 440 11.12 -30.50 -0.23
C GLN A 440 10.97 -29.04 -0.68
N LEU A 441 10.70 -28.11 0.25
CA LEU A 441 10.66 -26.67 -0.05
C LEU A 441 12.02 -26.17 -0.54
N GLU A 442 13.11 -26.58 0.09
CA GLU A 442 14.47 -26.24 -0.35
C GLU A 442 14.79 -26.84 -1.74
N ARG A 443 14.34 -28.07 -2.01
CA ARG A 443 14.49 -28.70 -3.32
C ARG A 443 13.70 -27.98 -4.42
N ILE A 444 12.49 -27.51 -4.11
CA ILE A 444 11.68 -26.73 -5.07
C ILE A 444 12.38 -25.41 -5.36
N ARG A 445 12.85 -24.71 -4.33
CA ARG A 445 13.55 -23.43 -4.44
C ARG A 445 14.90 -23.53 -5.17
N SER A 446 15.60 -24.64 -5.03
CA SER A 446 16.88 -24.88 -5.71
C SER A 446 16.75 -25.37 -7.16
N ARG A 447 15.53 -25.68 -7.64
CA ARG A 447 15.31 -26.04 -9.04
C ARG A 447 15.50 -24.81 -9.93
N PRO A 448 16.44 -24.84 -10.92
CA PRO A 448 16.47 -23.80 -11.92
C PRO A 448 15.13 -23.82 -12.66
N THR A 449 14.46 -22.68 -12.74
CA THR A 449 13.19 -22.51 -13.47
C THR A 449 13.42 -22.81 -14.94
N ARG A 450 13.19 -24.04 -15.37
CA ARG A 450 12.95 -24.35 -16.78
C ARG A 450 11.62 -23.70 -17.14
N GLY A 451 11.67 -22.79 -18.12
CA GLY A 451 10.58 -21.96 -18.58
C GLY A 451 9.22 -22.64 -18.53
N GLY A 452 8.41 -22.20 -17.60
CA GLY A 452 6.99 -22.49 -17.59
C GLY A 452 6.34 -21.74 -18.73
N GLY A 453 5.72 -22.48 -19.67
CA GLY A 453 4.94 -21.89 -20.73
C GLY A 453 3.91 -20.94 -20.16
N ALA A 454 4.04 -19.68 -20.53
CA ALA A 454 3.00 -18.69 -20.35
C ALA A 454 1.78 -19.19 -21.13
N MET A 455 0.67 -19.44 -20.46
CA MET A 455 -0.63 -19.39 -21.13
C MET A 455 -0.83 -17.92 -21.49
N GLU A 456 -0.83 -17.68 -22.79
CA GLU A 456 -1.16 -16.40 -23.41
C GLU A 456 -2.56 -16.00 -22.96
N ASP A 457 -2.63 -14.92 -22.18
CA ASP A 457 -3.84 -14.15 -21.98
C ASP A 457 -3.83 -13.05 -23.06
N ASP A 458 -4.60 -13.27 -24.10
CA ASP A 458 -4.78 -12.37 -25.23
C ASP A 458 -5.60 -11.14 -24.78
N SER A 459 -4.95 -10.16 -24.20
CA SER A 459 -5.40 -8.75 -24.20
C SER A 459 -4.58 -7.88 -23.25
N GLU A 460 -3.34 -7.51 -23.64
CA GLU A 460 -2.74 -6.23 -23.22
C GLU A 460 -1.47 -5.98 -24.07
N GLU A 461 -1.41 -4.80 -24.68
CA GLU A 461 -0.24 -4.32 -25.41
C GLU A 461 1.02 -4.33 -24.53
N PRO A 462 2.21 -4.60 -25.08
CA PRO A 462 3.42 -4.70 -24.30
C PRO A 462 3.86 -3.33 -23.76
N GLN A 463 3.55 -3.06 -22.51
CA GLN A 463 4.24 -2.02 -21.77
C GLN A 463 5.65 -2.50 -21.46
N GLN A 464 6.64 -1.73 -21.88
CA GLN A 464 8.06 -1.93 -21.67
C GLN A 464 8.34 -2.29 -20.20
N ALA A 465 8.70 -3.55 -19.96
CA ALA A 465 9.22 -4.00 -18.67
C ALA A 465 10.52 -3.23 -18.38
N SER A 466 10.54 -2.46 -17.32
CA SER A 466 11.73 -1.79 -16.83
C SER A 466 12.80 -2.84 -16.49
N ALA A 467 14.05 -2.58 -16.84
CA ALA A 467 15.22 -3.43 -16.62
C ALA A 467 15.47 -3.88 -15.16
N ALA A 468 14.72 -3.35 -14.19
CA ALA A 468 14.80 -3.74 -12.78
C ALA A 468 14.32 -5.18 -12.46
N SER A 469 13.61 -5.85 -13.38
CA SER A 469 13.10 -7.23 -13.17
C SER A 469 14.11 -8.34 -13.48
N ALA A 470 15.22 -8.05 -14.13
CA ALA A 470 16.18 -9.07 -14.57
C ALA A 470 17.14 -9.58 -13.47
N TYR A 471 17.23 -8.87 -12.33
CA TYR A 471 18.27 -9.14 -11.31
C TYR A 471 17.81 -9.89 -10.07
N THR A 472 16.55 -10.30 -9.99
CA THR A 472 15.97 -10.95 -8.79
C THR A 472 16.38 -12.41 -8.59
N ASN A 473 17.17 -13.02 -9.46
CA ASN A 473 17.45 -14.46 -9.46
C ASN A 473 18.93 -14.85 -9.20
N ILE A 474 19.78 -13.95 -8.70
CA ILE A 474 21.15 -14.33 -8.33
C ILE A 474 21.11 -14.85 -6.88
N PRO A 475 21.51 -16.10 -6.60
CA PRO A 475 21.55 -16.62 -5.24
C PRO A 475 22.63 -15.87 -4.44
N ILE A 476 22.19 -15.08 -3.47
CA ILE A 476 23.08 -14.29 -2.61
C ILE A 476 23.19 -14.99 -1.26
N SER A 477 24.41 -15.16 -0.75
CA SER A 477 24.61 -15.77 0.56
C SER A 477 24.06 -14.87 1.67
N ALA A 478 23.51 -15.47 2.74
CA ALA A 478 23.01 -14.72 3.90
C ALA A 478 24.14 -13.89 4.55
N ALA A 479 25.38 -14.38 4.52
CA ALA A 479 26.55 -13.68 5.02
C ALA A 479 26.81 -12.39 4.23
N ARG A 480 26.63 -12.42 2.90
CA ARG A 480 26.81 -11.25 2.05
C ARG A 480 25.75 -10.18 2.33
N ILE A 481 24.48 -10.56 2.40
CA ILE A 481 23.38 -9.64 2.73
C ILE A 481 23.63 -8.97 4.09
N SER A 482 24.12 -9.74 5.08
CA SER A 482 24.46 -9.20 6.40
C SER A 482 25.63 -8.22 6.34
N ALA A 483 26.69 -8.53 5.59
CA ALA A 483 27.84 -7.64 5.44
C ALA A 483 27.45 -6.34 4.73
N GLU A 484 26.66 -6.41 3.65
CA GLU A 484 26.16 -5.24 2.94
C GLU A 484 25.27 -4.35 3.84
N ARG A 485 24.34 -4.95 4.60
CA ARG A 485 23.52 -4.23 5.56
C ARG A 485 24.34 -3.57 6.67
N TRP A 486 25.31 -4.28 7.23
CA TRP A 486 26.16 -3.73 8.28
C TRP A 486 27.00 -2.57 7.78
N ALA A 487 27.58 -2.64 6.57
CA ALA A 487 28.35 -1.54 6.01
C ALA A 487 27.48 -0.27 5.89
N LEU A 488 26.27 -0.38 5.34
CA LEU A 488 25.36 0.76 5.19
C LEU A 488 24.78 1.22 6.53
N GLY A 489 24.37 0.29 7.39
CA GLY A 489 23.80 0.60 8.70
C GLY A 489 24.80 1.31 9.63
N CYS A 490 26.06 0.94 9.61
CA CYS A 490 27.11 1.61 10.39
C CYS A 490 27.30 3.07 9.94
N LEU A 491 27.29 3.34 8.64
CA LEU A 491 27.40 4.71 8.09
C LEU A 491 26.15 5.54 8.39
N LEU A 492 24.96 4.93 8.40
CA LEU A 492 23.71 5.59 8.76
C LEU A 492 23.61 5.87 10.27
N THR A 493 24.30 5.04 11.11
CA THR A 493 24.37 5.22 12.57
C THR A 493 25.40 6.28 12.96
N ASP A 494 26.57 6.26 12.34
CA ASP A 494 27.65 7.24 12.56
C ASP A 494 28.24 7.70 11.21
N PRO A 495 27.65 8.73 10.57
CA PRO A 495 28.10 9.25 9.29
C PRO A 495 29.57 9.72 9.26
N ARG A 496 30.14 10.06 10.43
CA ARG A 496 31.54 10.52 10.54
C ARG A 496 32.55 9.43 10.14
N LEU A 497 32.14 8.17 10.21
CA LEU A 497 32.96 7.04 9.79
C LEU A 497 33.23 7.06 8.27
N TYR A 498 32.37 7.73 7.49
CA TYR A 498 32.48 7.78 6.03
C TYR A 498 33.81 8.36 5.56
N ALA A 499 34.32 9.41 6.22
CA ALA A 499 35.59 10.03 5.87
C ALA A 499 36.78 9.05 5.90
N SER A 500 36.73 8.03 6.78
CA SER A 500 37.79 7.03 6.92
C SER A 500 37.71 5.85 5.94
N VAL A 501 36.55 5.65 5.31
CA VAL A 501 36.28 4.48 4.45
C VAL A 501 35.79 4.86 3.04
N ARG A 502 35.83 6.16 2.71
CA ARG A 502 35.31 6.69 1.44
C ARG A 502 35.92 6.02 0.21
N GLU A 503 37.26 5.76 0.24
CA GLU A 503 37.96 5.11 -0.86
C GLU A 503 37.57 3.62 -1.01
N ASP A 504 37.19 2.98 0.10
CA ASP A 504 36.79 1.59 0.13
C ASP A 504 35.30 1.41 -0.21
N MET A 505 34.49 2.48 -0.12
CA MET A 505 33.06 2.48 -0.38
C MET A 505 32.76 2.74 -1.86
N ALA A 506 32.53 1.67 -2.62
CA ALA A 506 32.06 1.77 -4.00
C ALA A 506 30.72 1.06 -4.14
N ALA A 507 29.77 1.69 -4.81
CA ALA A 507 28.45 1.06 -5.05
C ALA A 507 28.57 -0.28 -5.81
N GLY A 508 29.64 -0.49 -6.58
CA GLY A 508 29.99 -1.75 -7.23
C GLY A 508 30.40 -2.89 -6.28
N LEU A 509 30.59 -2.65 -4.98
CA LEU A 509 30.76 -3.70 -3.98
C LEU A 509 29.48 -4.41 -3.61
N PHE A 510 28.33 -3.78 -3.88
CA PHE A 510 27.01 -4.27 -3.49
C PHE A 510 26.35 -5.04 -4.63
N MET A 511 25.66 -6.11 -4.31
CA MET A 511 24.92 -6.91 -5.31
C MET A 511 23.77 -6.11 -5.94
N PRO A 512 23.40 -6.39 -7.21
CA PRO A 512 22.34 -5.70 -7.92
C PRO A 512 20.93 -6.08 -7.36
N HIS A 513 20.64 -5.62 -6.18
CA HIS A 513 19.36 -5.75 -5.47
C HIS A 513 19.05 -4.45 -4.71
N GLY A 514 18.04 -4.41 -3.84
CA GLY A 514 17.65 -3.22 -3.08
C GLY A 514 18.79 -2.52 -2.32
N LEU A 515 19.74 -3.28 -1.76
CA LEU A 515 20.88 -2.73 -1.03
C LEU A 515 21.88 -1.96 -1.91
N ARG A 516 22.03 -2.30 -3.20
CA ARG A 516 22.85 -1.48 -4.12
C ARG A 516 22.23 -0.10 -4.35
N ALA A 517 20.91 -0.04 -4.51
CA ALA A 517 20.20 1.23 -4.65
C ALA A 517 20.32 2.07 -3.36
N LEU A 518 20.22 1.41 -2.20
CA LEU A 518 20.47 2.06 -0.91
C LEU A 518 21.92 2.53 -0.78
N ALA A 519 22.90 1.73 -1.21
CA ALA A 519 24.31 2.10 -1.18
C ALA A 519 24.58 3.35 -2.04
N HIS A 520 24.02 3.42 -3.25
CA HIS A 520 24.10 4.63 -4.07
C HIS A 520 23.54 5.85 -3.35
N ALA A 521 22.35 5.73 -2.78
CA ALA A 521 21.70 6.83 -2.08
C ALA A 521 22.50 7.29 -0.85
N VAL A 522 23.07 6.36 -0.07
CA VAL A 522 23.91 6.68 1.10
C VAL A 522 25.22 7.36 0.69
N ILE A 523 25.92 6.83 -0.32
CA ILE A 523 27.16 7.41 -0.81
C ILE A 523 26.91 8.81 -1.40
N GLU A 524 25.91 8.96 -2.24
CA GLU A 524 25.53 10.25 -2.82
C GLU A 524 25.15 11.28 -1.73
N TYR A 525 24.40 10.86 -0.72
CA TYR A 525 24.03 11.72 0.40
C TYR A 525 25.27 12.21 1.17
N LEU A 526 26.20 11.31 1.50
CA LEU A 526 27.40 11.63 2.27
C LEU A 526 28.44 12.41 1.44
N ASP A 527 28.57 12.15 0.14
CA ASP A 527 29.46 12.89 -0.75
C ASP A 527 28.99 14.33 -1.02
N ASN A 528 27.67 14.57 -1.02
CA ASN A 528 27.09 15.90 -1.24
C ASN A 528 26.99 16.72 0.07
N ALA A 529 27.29 16.14 1.23
CA ALA A 529 27.26 16.85 2.49
C ALA A 529 28.41 17.86 2.59
N ALA A 530 28.09 19.10 3.01
CA ALA A 530 29.09 20.12 3.27
C ALA A 530 29.97 19.77 4.49
N ASP A 531 29.39 19.11 5.48
CA ASP A 531 30.03 18.55 6.66
C ASP A 531 29.33 17.24 7.05
N VAL A 532 30.06 16.13 6.96
CA VAL A 532 29.52 14.79 7.29
C VAL A 532 29.13 14.66 8.76
N THR A 533 29.68 15.54 9.64
CA THR A 533 29.33 15.53 11.07
C THR A 533 27.93 16.08 11.36
N GLU A 534 27.35 16.81 10.42
CA GLU A 534 25.98 17.32 10.49
C GLU A 534 24.95 16.37 9.87
N CYS A 535 25.39 15.31 9.19
CA CYS A 535 24.52 14.32 8.59
C CYS A 535 23.76 13.51 9.65
N SER A 536 22.49 13.25 9.40
CA SER A 536 21.65 12.42 10.26
C SER A 536 20.81 11.42 9.46
N MET A 537 20.44 10.31 10.11
CA MET A 537 19.52 9.33 9.53
C MET A 537 18.18 9.97 9.11
N ALA A 538 17.69 10.93 9.89
CA ALA A 538 16.44 11.61 9.60
C ALA A 538 16.52 12.46 8.32
N ASP A 539 17.63 13.14 8.11
CA ASP A 539 17.88 13.93 6.90
C ASP A 539 18.03 13.02 5.68
N PHE A 540 18.75 11.90 5.85
CA PHE A 540 18.90 10.90 4.81
C PHE A 540 17.56 10.30 4.37
N LEU A 541 16.72 9.85 5.32
CA LEU A 541 15.40 9.33 5.02
C LEU A 541 14.49 10.37 4.32
N GLY A 542 14.70 11.64 4.62
CA GLY A 542 14.06 12.75 3.93
C GLY A 542 14.45 12.92 2.46
N CYS A 543 15.61 12.41 2.06
CA CYS A 543 16.10 12.45 0.67
C CYS A 543 15.63 11.25 -0.18
N LEU A 544 15.04 10.22 0.44
CA LEU A 544 14.60 9.00 -0.25
C LEU A 544 13.14 9.12 -0.70
N ASP A 545 12.90 8.95 -2.00
CA ASP A 545 11.55 8.94 -2.59
C ASP A 545 10.91 7.53 -2.58
N ASP A 546 11.72 6.47 -2.55
CA ASP A 546 11.25 5.09 -2.53
C ASP A 546 11.08 4.58 -1.09
N GLN A 547 9.84 4.25 -0.71
CA GLN A 547 9.52 3.69 0.61
C GLN A 547 10.26 2.38 0.91
N ARG A 548 10.67 1.62 -0.12
CA ARG A 548 11.46 0.42 0.06
C ARG A 548 12.86 0.76 0.56
N LEU A 549 13.49 1.78 -0.02
CA LEU A 549 14.81 2.25 0.43
C LEU A 549 14.75 2.82 1.84
N VAL A 550 13.65 3.49 2.20
CA VAL A 550 13.40 3.96 3.58
C VAL A 550 13.37 2.78 4.55
N ASN A 551 12.64 1.71 4.23
CA ASN A 551 12.55 0.53 5.08
C ASN A 551 13.90 -0.21 5.19
N GLU A 552 14.59 -0.40 4.06
CA GLU A 552 15.94 -1.01 4.04
C GLU A 552 16.97 -0.20 4.84
N ALA A 553 16.92 1.12 4.78
CA ALA A 553 17.77 2.00 5.57
C ALA A 553 17.52 1.85 7.08
N LEU A 554 16.24 1.82 7.49
CA LEU A 554 15.86 1.62 8.89
C LEU A 554 16.26 0.24 9.40
N ASP A 555 16.10 -0.80 8.60
CA ASP A 555 16.51 -2.16 8.94
C ASP A 555 18.02 -2.27 9.06
N ALA A 556 18.76 -1.64 8.14
CA ALA A 556 20.23 -1.62 8.17
C ALA A 556 20.76 -0.90 9.41
N GLN A 557 20.20 0.26 9.78
CA GLN A 557 20.54 0.98 10.99
C GLN A 557 20.26 0.14 12.25
N ALA A 558 19.06 -0.44 12.33
CA ALA A 558 18.67 -1.28 13.48
C ALA A 558 19.59 -2.50 13.67
N ASP A 559 20.08 -3.08 12.57
CA ASP A 559 21.05 -4.17 12.62
C ASP A 559 22.44 -3.69 13.08
N ALA A 560 22.86 -2.48 12.72
CA ALA A 560 24.12 -1.90 13.16
C ALA A 560 24.11 -1.54 14.66
N GLU A 561 22.97 -1.07 15.18
CA GLU A 561 22.81 -0.66 16.58
C GLU A 561 22.79 -1.85 17.57
N LYS A 562 22.57 -3.08 17.11
CA LYS A 562 22.53 -4.31 17.95
C LYS A 562 23.88 -4.70 18.56
N GLY A 563 24.92 -3.86 18.53
CA GLY A 563 26.23 -4.22 19.09
C GLY A 563 27.09 -3.02 19.46
N GLU A 564 28.03 -3.28 20.34
CA GLU A 564 29.06 -2.32 20.70
C GLU A 564 30.09 -2.21 19.57
N ARG A 565 30.63 -0.98 19.30
CA ARG A 565 31.71 -0.67 18.34
C ARG A 565 31.30 -0.69 16.85
N VAL A 566 30.48 0.29 16.47
CA VAL A 566 30.01 0.50 15.10
C VAL A 566 31.15 0.59 14.08
N GLY A 567 32.29 1.25 14.42
CA GLY A 567 33.43 1.40 13.53
C GLY A 567 34.16 0.09 13.23
N ASP A 568 34.32 -0.80 14.23
CA ASP A 568 34.95 -2.11 14.02
C ASP A 568 34.10 -2.99 13.09
N LYS A 569 32.81 -2.98 13.28
CA LYS A 569 31.85 -3.70 12.40
C LYS A 569 31.88 -3.21 10.96
N LEU A 570 31.99 -1.90 10.74
CA LEU A 570 32.09 -1.33 9.42
C LEU A 570 33.34 -1.85 8.70
N LEU A 571 34.50 -1.80 9.36
CA LEU A 571 35.77 -2.28 8.79
C LEU A 571 35.74 -3.78 8.48
N ASP A 572 35.15 -4.58 9.36
CA ASP A 572 35.01 -6.02 9.15
C ASP A 572 34.06 -6.33 7.97
N ALA A 573 32.94 -5.61 7.87
CA ALA A 573 32.02 -5.74 6.76
C ALA A 573 32.67 -5.37 5.41
N LEU A 574 33.40 -4.25 5.36
CA LEU A 574 34.10 -3.82 4.14
C LEU A 574 35.22 -4.77 3.74
N ARG A 575 36.01 -5.27 4.70
CA ARG A 575 37.05 -6.29 4.43
C ARG A 575 36.41 -7.55 3.84
N TRP A 576 35.30 -8.00 4.41
CA TRP A 576 34.60 -9.16 3.91
C TRP A 576 34.07 -8.94 2.49
N LEU A 577 33.43 -7.79 2.23
CA LEU A 577 32.88 -7.44 0.92
C LEU A 577 33.98 -7.33 -0.14
N SER A 578 35.12 -6.72 0.20
CA SER A 578 36.28 -6.59 -0.70
C SER A 578 36.88 -7.96 -1.03
N ALA A 579 36.98 -8.87 -0.06
CA ALA A 579 37.46 -10.23 -0.27
C ALA A 579 36.54 -11.06 -1.18
N HIS A 580 35.24 -10.77 -1.17
CA HIS A 580 34.21 -11.49 -1.95
C HIS A 580 33.69 -10.68 -3.15
N ARG A 581 34.47 -9.71 -3.64
CA ARG A 581 34.14 -8.83 -4.77
C ARG A 581 33.84 -9.61 -6.07
N HIS A 582 34.49 -10.77 -6.26
CA HIS A 582 34.31 -11.66 -7.40
C HIS A 582 32.92 -12.31 -7.49
N GLU A 583 32.12 -12.28 -6.44
CA GLU A 583 30.73 -12.76 -6.44
C GLU A 583 29.78 -11.80 -7.16
N VAL A 584 30.20 -10.54 -7.41
CA VAL A 584 29.39 -9.55 -8.15
C VAL A 584 29.55 -9.80 -9.65
N PRO A 585 28.47 -10.09 -10.41
CA PRO A 585 28.54 -10.34 -11.85
C PRO A 585 29.08 -9.13 -12.61
N GLN A 586 30.09 -9.33 -13.49
CA GLN A 586 30.63 -8.28 -14.35
C GLN A 586 29.61 -7.71 -15.33
N SER A 587 28.68 -8.55 -15.84
CA SER A 587 27.58 -8.11 -16.72
C SER A 587 26.65 -7.07 -16.07
N ALA A 588 26.53 -7.08 -14.76
CA ALA A 588 25.72 -6.11 -14.04
C ALA A 588 26.37 -4.71 -13.93
N ALA A 589 27.68 -4.63 -14.10
CA ALA A 589 28.40 -3.36 -14.15
C ALA A 589 28.31 -2.72 -15.55
N ASP A 590 28.30 -3.54 -16.61
CA ASP A 590 28.25 -3.09 -18.01
C ASP A 590 26.84 -2.61 -18.41
N GLU A 591 25.77 -3.26 -17.89
CA GLU A 591 24.39 -2.84 -18.18
C GLU A 591 23.97 -1.58 -17.40
N LEU A 592 24.54 -1.30 -16.21
CA LEU A 592 24.30 -0.03 -15.53
C LEU A 592 24.99 1.14 -16.26
N ALA A 593 26.11 0.91 -16.91
CA ALA A 593 26.78 1.90 -17.75
C ALA A 593 25.92 2.26 -18.98
N ALA A 594 25.21 1.29 -19.54
CA ALA A 594 24.32 1.48 -20.69
C ALA A 594 23.02 2.23 -20.37
N LEU A 595 22.55 2.19 -19.11
CA LEU A 595 21.33 2.88 -18.68
C LEU A 595 21.55 4.38 -18.35
N VAL A 596 22.80 4.84 -18.34
CA VAL A 596 23.19 6.22 -17.98
C VAL A 596 23.55 7.08 -19.20
N GLU A 597 23.62 6.51 -20.40
CA GLU A 597 23.87 7.30 -21.62
C GLU A 597 22.58 7.95 -22.12
N PRO A 598 22.54 9.31 -22.23
CA PRO A 598 21.44 9.99 -22.90
C PRO A 598 21.50 9.69 -24.41
N ALA A 599 20.39 9.38 -25.00
CA ALA A 599 20.23 9.24 -26.45
C ALA A 599 20.69 10.55 -27.14
N SER A 600 21.88 10.53 -27.75
CA SER A 600 22.33 11.54 -28.69
C SER A 600 22.28 10.97 -30.10
N GLU A 601 21.55 11.68 -30.94
CA GLU A 601 21.37 11.45 -32.36
C GLU A 601 22.68 11.40 -33.15
N THR A 602 22.69 10.49 -34.10
CA THR A 602 23.26 10.49 -35.45
C THR A 602 24.77 10.57 -35.66
N ALA A 603 25.16 9.59 -36.41
CA ALA A 603 26.04 9.56 -37.60
C ALA A 603 27.52 9.29 -37.43
N ALA A 604 27.85 8.12 -37.95
CA ALA A 604 28.92 7.78 -38.88
C ALA A 604 30.40 7.86 -38.43
N ASP A 605 30.93 6.71 -38.47
CA ASP A 605 32.17 6.26 -39.16
C ASP A 605 33.42 6.00 -38.31
N SER A 606 33.85 4.78 -38.48
CA SER A 606 35.20 4.21 -38.49
C SER A 606 36.03 4.11 -37.17
N SER A 607 36.24 2.83 -36.86
CA SER A 607 37.50 2.18 -36.49
C SER A 607 38.30 2.72 -35.27
N GLU A 608 38.48 1.85 -34.38
CA GLU A 608 39.65 1.37 -33.66
C GLU A 608 39.37 1.06 -32.19
N GLY A 609 39.76 -0.15 -31.82
CA GLY A 609 39.49 -0.72 -30.51
C GLY A 609 40.38 -0.11 -29.41
N GLY A 610 39.77 0.03 -28.27
CA GLY A 610 40.44 0.34 -27.00
C GLY A 610 39.40 0.30 -25.90
N THR A 611 39.48 -0.72 -25.03
CA THR A 611 38.70 -0.80 -23.80
C THR A 611 39.06 0.37 -22.88
N PRO A 612 38.11 1.22 -22.48
CA PRO A 612 38.39 2.27 -21.50
C PRO A 612 38.57 1.66 -20.10
N SER A 613 39.60 2.13 -19.39
CA SER A 613 39.86 1.78 -18.00
C SER A 613 38.79 2.38 -17.08
N LEU A 614 38.53 1.71 -15.94
CA LEU A 614 37.52 2.08 -14.93
C LEU A 614 37.69 3.48 -14.32
N ASP A 615 38.83 4.14 -14.55
CA ASP A 615 39.10 5.49 -14.05
C ASP A 615 38.47 6.63 -14.86
N GLN A 616 37.76 6.33 -15.95
CA GLN A 616 37.15 7.33 -16.84
C GLN A 616 35.62 7.44 -16.75
N ILE A 617 34.98 6.66 -15.92
CA ILE A 617 33.54 6.74 -15.71
C ILE A 617 33.22 7.80 -14.64
N ARG A 618 33.45 9.07 -14.99
CA ARG A 618 32.81 10.20 -14.32
C ARG A 618 31.45 10.43 -14.97
N LEU A 619 30.40 10.15 -14.23
CA LEU A 619 29.04 10.58 -14.57
C LEU A 619 29.03 12.09 -14.79
N PRO A 620 28.51 12.61 -15.89
CA PRO A 620 28.28 14.03 -16.02
C PRO A 620 27.10 14.42 -15.13
N LEU A 621 27.39 14.83 -13.89
CA LEU A 621 26.47 15.66 -13.14
C LEU A 621 26.11 16.85 -14.01
N ALA A 622 24.84 17.02 -14.29
CA ALA A 622 24.31 18.19 -14.97
C ALA A 622 24.73 19.44 -14.19
N LYS A 623 25.86 20.03 -14.59
CA LYS A 623 26.22 21.39 -14.24
C LYS A 623 25.22 22.33 -14.94
N LYS A 624 24.04 22.46 -14.38
CA LYS A 624 23.13 23.56 -14.67
C LYS A 624 23.03 24.44 -13.43
N ASP A 625 23.74 25.57 -13.57
CA ASP A 625 23.41 26.85 -13.00
C ASP A 625 23.54 27.10 -11.50
N ALA A 626 24.75 26.88 -10.99
CA ALA A 626 25.16 27.55 -9.75
C ALA A 626 25.71 28.98 -9.97
N ARG A 627 25.51 29.61 -11.14
CA ARG A 627 26.06 30.95 -11.45
C ARG A 627 25.07 32.10 -11.31
N HIS A 628 23.84 31.87 -10.88
CA HIS A 628 22.83 32.95 -10.81
C HIS A 628 22.31 33.28 -9.40
N ILE A 629 22.95 32.79 -8.33
CA ILE A 629 22.51 33.10 -6.95
C ILE A 629 23.54 33.91 -6.14
N LEU A 630 24.65 34.35 -6.74
CA LEU A 630 25.56 35.28 -6.08
C LEU A 630 25.44 36.66 -6.73
N GLY A 631 24.61 37.53 -6.14
CA GLY A 631 24.61 38.97 -6.41
C GLY A 631 25.97 39.58 -6.09
N PRO A 632 26.28 40.80 -6.63
CA PRO A 632 27.61 41.38 -6.56
C PRO A 632 28.02 41.71 -5.13
N ARG A 633 29.25 41.34 -4.76
CA ARG A 633 29.91 41.71 -3.49
C ARG A 633 30.03 43.24 -3.41
N PRO A 634 29.75 43.85 -2.27
CA PRO A 634 30.04 45.27 -2.04
C PRO A 634 31.57 45.48 -1.93
N PRO A 635 32.09 46.67 -2.30
CA PRO A 635 33.50 46.97 -2.31
C PRO A 635 34.04 47.05 -0.86
N ARG A 636 35.23 46.50 -0.66
CA ARG A 636 35.99 46.65 0.61
C ARG A 636 36.37 48.13 0.81
N ARG A 637 36.04 48.61 1.98
CA ARG A 637 36.81 49.62 2.70
C ARG A 637 37.16 49.08 4.08
#